data_72cbb1c66655bde09e1af18adf1595a7
#
_entry.id   72cbb1c66655bde09e1af18adf1595a7
#
_cell.length_a   1.000
_cell.length_b   1.000
_cell.length_c   1.000
_cell.angle_alpha   90.00
_cell.angle_beta   90.00
_cell.angle_gamma   90.00
#
_symmetry.space_group_name_H-M   'P 1'
#
loop_
_entity.id
_entity.type
_entity.pdbx_description
1 polymer ?
#
loop_
_entity_poly.entity_id
_entity_poly.type
_entity_poly.pdbx_seq_one_letter_code
_entity_poly.pdbx_strand_id
1 'polypeptide(L)'
;MPKGGPALSAEEKGVIRSWINDGAASTDATADDANELTENAGHRPNDHWAFRPPVRAPVPTVQHADQVRNPIDSFVIAVLEEKGLSLSTEASREVLLRRASFDLIGLPPSPDEVREFLADREELAYERLIDRLLASPHYGEHWGRHWLDVAGYADSAGVLSEDRPLPTAFRYRDYVIRAFNNDKPYDRFLQEQIAGDELTDYWTAYEKLDRLPDEVVEAVTATGYLRCAPDSSRPDFSTIKNADAQYFYPTINDTLQIVASSTMGLTLQCARCHSHKFDPIPQVEYFRLQSIFMTAFRPKQWIPQMERRLLVASAAQKKAADEHNGRLDTEIARLKKELADLRAQYKQKLFDERLASVPEPIRSDVKQALGKSADQRTEVEKYLAGKFQPLLQPDDKALDKLLPTTFADYRTEIDQRNSASAVQERQRIGFDELRALYDLPGPVVTPLLHRGDALTPGAPVEPGVLSSLATPVAFQWTPPAAEAKSSGRRLAFARWLTQPDHPLTARVMVNRIWLHHFGVGLVSTPEDFGTLGSAPSHPQLLDWLAREFVESGWSIKHIHRLIVTSNAYRQRSTIDGAQHARAKDIDPDNRLLWRQRLRRIDAEPLRDAMLSVSGLFDQRLYGTPIPVARRPDGEVSLADGQNDRRRSVYVQILRGNPLTMLQAHDQPVMETNCTRRSRSTVSTQALTLLNSDAVVGSAQAFADRAWREVPDAPIDFVVLVALSREATADELKVLGDFVTDQQARHSAHGDPSDASRRKALTDLCHMLLASNEFVYVD
;
A
#
# COMPACT_ATOMS: atom_id res chain seq x y z
N MET A 1 27.65 -23.16 -18.33
CA MET A 1 29.02 -23.13 -17.73
C MET A 1 28.97 -23.88 -16.43
N PRO A 2 29.74 -24.95 -16.20
CA PRO A 2 29.72 -25.64 -14.93
C PRO A 2 30.27 -24.74 -13.83
N LYS A 3 29.47 -24.44 -12.81
CA LYS A 3 29.90 -23.73 -11.61
C LYS A 3 30.84 -24.63 -10.81
N GLY A 4 32.14 -24.35 -10.83
CA GLY A 4 33.15 -25.09 -10.06
C GLY A 4 33.85 -26.26 -10.78
N GLY A 5 33.61 -26.49 -12.07
CA GLY A 5 34.34 -27.45 -12.90
C GLY A 5 35.40 -26.80 -13.83
N PRO A 6 36.26 -27.58 -14.45
CA PRO A 6 37.21 -27.08 -15.44
C PRO A 6 36.46 -26.45 -16.62
N ALA A 7 37.07 -25.45 -17.25
CA ALA A 7 36.48 -24.80 -18.41
C ALA A 7 36.34 -25.82 -19.56
N LEU A 8 35.21 -25.75 -20.27
CA LEU A 8 34.93 -26.61 -21.44
C LEU A 8 36.06 -26.49 -22.46
N SER A 9 36.49 -27.60 -23.02
CA SER A 9 37.47 -27.70 -24.10
C SER A 9 36.96 -27.01 -25.38
N ALA A 10 37.85 -26.77 -26.33
CA ALA A 10 37.49 -26.19 -27.65
C ALA A 10 36.54 -27.14 -28.43
N GLU A 11 36.71 -28.43 -28.25
CA GLU A 11 35.91 -29.48 -28.89
C GLU A 11 34.48 -29.52 -28.33
N GLU A 12 34.36 -29.54 -27.00
CA GLU A 12 33.05 -29.48 -26.31
C GLU A 12 32.26 -28.20 -26.63
N LYS A 13 32.97 -27.05 -26.70
CA LYS A 13 32.38 -25.78 -27.17
C LYS A 13 31.94 -25.86 -28.63
N GLY A 14 32.71 -26.59 -29.47
CA GLY A 14 32.38 -26.85 -30.88
C GLY A 14 31.06 -27.65 -31.00
N VAL A 15 30.93 -28.71 -30.24
CA VAL A 15 29.71 -29.57 -30.19
C VAL A 15 28.50 -28.76 -29.77
N ILE A 16 28.59 -27.97 -28.69
CA ILE A 16 27.52 -27.13 -28.21
C ILE A 16 27.15 -26.07 -29.27
N ARG A 17 28.12 -25.48 -29.94
CA ARG A 17 27.87 -24.47 -30.99
C ARG A 17 27.19 -25.08 -32.18
N SER A 18 27.63 -26.28 -32.62
CA SER A 18 26.95 -27.03 -33.72
C SER A 18 25.49 -27.34 -33.35
N TRP A 19 25.26 -27.88 -32.15
CA TRP A 19 23.92 -28.18 -31.64
C TRP A 19 23.02 -26.93 -31.59
N ILE A 20 23.55 -25.77 -31.17
CA ILE A 20 22.80 -24.50 -31.19
C ILE A 20 22.48 -24.08 -32.66
N ASN A 21 23.44 -24.18 -33.55
CA ASN A 21 23.28 -23.82 -34.97
C ASN A 21 22.30 -24.75 -35.70
N ASP A 22 22.21 -26.00 -35.28
CA ASP A 22 21.29 -27.01 -35.80
C ASP A 22 19.87 -26.89 -35.20
N GLY A 23 19.59 -25.77 -34.50
CA GLY A 23 18.28 -25.47 -33.92
C GLY A 23 18.08 -25.97 -32.51
N ALA A 24 19.17 -26.38 -31.80
CA ALA A 24 19.18 -26.84 -30.40
C ALA A 24 18.15 -27.96 -30.15
N ALA A 25 17.94 -28.86 -31.16
CA ALA A 25 17.01 -29.97 -31.02
C ALA A 25 17.42 -30.86 -29.84
N SER A 26 16.49 -31.06 -28.90
CA SER A 26 16.60 -32.04 -27.83
C SER A 26 16.12 -33.38 -28.38
N THR A 27 16.81 -34.46 -28.01
CA THR A 27 16.36 -35.82 -28.32
C THR A 27 15.05 -36.19 -27.64
N ASP A 28 14.62 -35.36 -26.66
CA ASP A 28 13.35 -35.48 -25.96
C ASP A 28 12.23 -34.63 -26.59
N ALA A 29 12.52 -33.88 -27.69
CA ALA A 29 11.52 -33.13 -28.44
C ALA A 29 10.85 -34.01 -29.53
N THR A 30 10.46 -35.21 -29.14
CA THR A 30 9.55 -36.03 -29.98
C THR A 30 8.14 -35.85 -29.43
N ALA A 31 7.20 -35.44 -30.29
CA ALA A 31 5.74 -35.63 -30.19
C ALA A 31 5.07 -35.48 -28.80
N ASP A 32 5.85 -35.50 -27.72
CA ASP A 32 5.41 -35.47 -26.34
C ASP A 32 4.99 -34.06 -25.86
N ASP A 33 5.54 -32.97 -26.44
CA ASP A 33 5.08 -31.61 -26.11
C ASP A 33 3.61 -31.37 -26.45
N ALA A 34 3.11 -32.01 -27.53
CA ALA A 34 1.68 -31.98 -27.85
C ALA A 34 0.88 -32.94 -26.96
N ASN A 35 1.51 -34.04 -26.51
CA ASN A 35 0.92 -35.01 -25.59
C ASN A 35 0.99 -34.54 -24.13
N GLU A 36 2.02 -33.80 -23.70
CA GLU A 36 2.04 -33.16 -22.36
C GLU A 36 0.85 -32.19 -22.20
N LEU A 37 0.36 -31.57 -23.28
CA LEU A 37 -0.87 -30.76 -23.25
C LEU A 37 -2.13 -31.62 -23.01
N THR A 38 -2.08 -32.94 -23.31
CA THR A 38 -3.22 -33.86 -23.19
C THR A 38 -3.09 -34.89 -22.11
N GLU A 39 -1.87 -35.36 -21.78
CA GLU A 39 -1.66 -36.43 -20.78
C GLU A 39 -1.60 -35.95 -19.34
N ASN A 40 -1.23 -34.69 -19.07
CA ASN A 40 -1.30 -34.11 -17.71
C ASN A 40 -2.71 -33.65 -17.30
N ALA A 41 -3.73 -33.81 -18.13
CA ALA A 41 -5.13 -33.61 -17.74
C ALA A 41 -5.65 -34.63 -16.71
N GLY A 42 -4.81 -35.58 -16.29
CA GLY A 42 -5.11 -36.61 -15.30
C GLY A 42 -4.24 -36.58 -14.07
N HIS A 43 -3.64 -35.43 -13.69
CA HIS A 43 -2.94 -35.31 -12.41
C HIS A 43 -3.92 -35.59 -11.28
N ARG A 44 -3.66 -36.70 -10.54
CA ARG A 44 -4.36 -36.99 -9.29
C ARG A 44 -4.12 -35.83 -8.34
N PRO A 45 -5.14 -35.42 -7.56
CA PRO A 45 -4.92 -34.44 -6.49
C PRO A 45 -3.68 -34.86 -5.70
N ASN A 46 -2.69 -33.99 -5.63
CA ASN A 46 -1.49 -34.28 -4.86
C ASN A 46 -1.92 -34.56 -3.42
N ASP A 47 -1.28 -35.55 -2.78
CA ASP A 47 -1.54 -35.86 -1.37
C ASP A 47 -1.10 -34.75 -0.40
N HIS A 48 -0.58 -33.63 -0.92
CA HIS A 48 -0.17 -32.52 -0.10
C HIS A 48 -1.35 -31.92 0.68
N TRP A 49 -1.15 -31.77 1.98
CA TRP A 49 -2.20 -31.34 2.92
C TRP A 49 -2.89 -30.03 2.53
N ALA A 50 -2.12 -29.07 2.00
CA ALA A 50 -2.61 -27.73 1.68
C ALA A 50 -3.54 -27.71 0.45
N PHE A 51 -3.48 -28.69 -0.43
CA PHE A 51 -4.28 -28.76 -1.66
C PHE A 51 -5.62 -29.47 -1.46
N ARG A 52 -5.90 -29.94 -0.25
CA ARG A 52 -7.18 -30.56 0.14
C ARG A 52 -8.02 -29.56 0.93
N PRO A 53 -9.36 -29.62 0.84
CA PRO A 53 -10.24 -28.81 1.66
C PRO A 53 -9.95 -28.93 3.16
N PRO A 54 -10.09 -27.82 3.92
CA PRO A 54 -9.91 -27.85 5.37
C PRO A 54 -11.01 -28.69 6.04
N VAL A 55 -10.63 -29.47 7.03
CA VAL A 55 -11.55 -30.34 7.76
C VAL A 55 -11.81 -29.75 9.15
N ARG A 56 -13.09 -29.68 9.56
CA ARG A 56 -13.44 -29.29 10.93
C ARG A 56 -12.98 -30.37 11.91
N ALA A 57 -11.77 -30.19 12.46
CA ALA A 57 -11.25 -31.10 13.46
C ALA A 57 -12.09 -31.04 14.76
N PRO A 58 -12.35 -32.15 15.45
CA PRO A 58 -12.96 -32.12 16.78
C PRO A 58 -12.03 -31.41 17.76
N VAL A 59 -12.60 -30.61 18.66
CA VAL A 59 -11.82 -29.95 19.71
C VAL A 59 -11.26 -31.01 20.65
N PRO A 60 -9.93 -31.09 20.85
CA PRO A 60 -9.33 -32.15 21.67
C PRO A 60 -9.69 -31.99 23.16
N THR A 61 -9.83 -33.11 23.84
CA THR A 61 -9.90 -33.11 25.29
C THR A 61 -8.50 -33.09 25.87
N VAL A 62 -8.24 -32.24 26.84
CA VAL A 62 -6.92 -32.02 27.45
C VAL A 62 -6.95 -32.27 28.95
N GLN A 63 -5.78 -32.57 29.53
CA GLN A 63 -5.65 -32.83 30.98
C GLN A 63 -5.81 -31.52 31.77
N HIS A 64 -5.24 -30.45 31.28
CA HIS A 64 -5.33 -29.09 31.90
C HIS A 64 -6.56 -28.30 31.40
N ALA A 65 -7.76 -28.90 31.59
CA ALA A 65 -9.03 -28.27 31.19
C ALA A 65 -9.31 -26.95 31.90
N ASP A 66 -8.71 -26.72 33.08
CA ASP A 66 -8.73 -25.46 33.81
C ASP A 66 -8.04 -24.29 33.09
N GLN A 67 -7.15 -24.60 32.17
CA GLN A 67 -6.46 -23.61 31.32
C GLN A 67 -7.17 -23.33 29.99
N VAL A 68 -8.35 -23.89 29.75
CA VAL A 68 -9.10 -23.70 28.50
C VAL A 68 -10.14 -22.61 28.66
N ARG A 69 -10.02 -21.52 27.91
CA ARG A 69 -11.05 -20.47 27.75
C ARG A 69 -11.88 -20.65 26.50
N ASN A 70 -11.24 -21.09 25.43
CA ASN A 70 -11.91 -21.35 24.15
C ASN A 70 -11.21 -22.49 23.37
N PRO A 71 -11.78 -22.92 22.23
CA PRO A 71 -11.23 -24.06 21.48
C PRO A 71 -9.76 -23.95 21.08
N ILE A 72 -9.25 -22.74 20.84
CA ILE A 72 -7.82 -22.52 20.48
C ILE A 72 -6.92 -23.10 21.56
N ASP A 73 -7.26 -22.86 22.83
CA ASP A 73 -6.46 -23.34 23.95
C ASP A 73 -6.38 -24.86 23.97
N SER A 74 -7.51 -25.55 23.72
CA SER A 74 -7.53 -27.01 23.68
C SER A 74 -6.56 -27.56 22.63
N PHE A 75 -6.51 -26.97 21.42
CA PHE A 75 -5.57 -27.42 20.39
C PHE A 75 -4.11 -27.14 20.75
N VAL A 76 -3.82 -25.99 21.35
CA VAL A 76 -2.45 -25.64 21.75
C VAL A 76 -2.01 -26.50 22.93
N ILE A 77 -2.85 -26.65 23.96
CA ILE A 77 -2.55 -27.46 25.16
C ILE A 77 -2.34 -28.92 24.78
N ALA A 78 -3.17 -29.50 23.91
CA ALA A 78 -3.01 -30.90 23.49
C ALA A 78 -1.61 -31.18 22.92
N VAL A 79 -1.09 -30.26 22.06
CA VAL A 79 0.26 -30.41 21.48
C VAL A 79 1.35 -30.20 22.55
N LEU A 80 1.14 -29.28 23.49
CA LEU A 80 2.05 -29.06 24.60
C LEU A 80 2.11 -30.29 25.55
N GLU A 81 0.96 -30.88 25.88
CA GLU A 81 0.86 -32.05 26.72
C GLU A 81 1.57 -33.29 26.11
N GLU A 82 1.48 -33.48 24.79
CA GLU A 82 2.25 -34.53 24.08
C GLU A 82 3.76 -34.38 24.27
N LYS A 83 4.26 -33.17 24.51
CA LYS A 83 5.68 -32.87 24.77
C LYS A 83 5.99 -32.76 26.28
N GLY A 84 5.00 -32.91 27.13
CA GLY A 84 5.12 -32.72 28.58
C GLY A 84 5.41 -31.25 28.95
N LEU A 85 4.86 -30.34 28.17
CA LEU A 85 4.91 -28.86 28.37
C LEU A 85 3.51 -28.37 28.77
N SER A 86 3.42 -27.15 29.24
CA SER A 86 2.17 -26.42 29.55
C SER A 86 2.25 -24.98 29.12
N LEU A 87 1.10 -24.29 29.09
CA LEU A 87 1.05 -22.85 28.91
C LEU A 87 1.75 -22.13 30.07
N SER A 88 2.34 -20.98 29.79
CA SER A 88 2.80 -20.08 30.85
C SER A 88 1.60 -19.43 31.56
N THR A 89 1.87 -18.81 32.71
CA THR A 89 0.83 -18.09 33.43
C THR A 89 0.35 -16.85 32.65
N GLU A 90 -0.83 -16.36 32.99
CA GLU A 90 -1.40 -15.16 32.41
C GLU A 90 -0.51 -13.92 32.68
N ALA A 91 -0.41 -13.04 31.70
CA ALA A 91 0.28 -11.75 31.81
C ALA A 91 -0.49 -10.78 32.73
N SER A 92 0.18 -9.74 33.22
CA SER A 92 -0.49 -8.71 34.01
C SER A 92 -1.53 -7.93 33.19
N ARG A 93 -2.45 -7.29 33.86
CA ARG A 93 -3.52 -6.53 33.19
C ARG A 93 -2.98 -5.39 32.35
N GLU A 94 -1.93 -4.72 32.82
CA GLU A 94 -1.23 -3.64 32.10
C GLU A 94 -0.64 -4.16 30.80
N VAL A 95 0.04 -5.30 30.85
CA VAL A 95 0.61 -5.97 29.67
C VAL A 95 -0.47 -6.37 28.69
N LEU A 96 -1.56 -6.97 29.16
CA LEU A 96 -2.69 -7.39 28.31
C LEU A 96 -3.37 -6.20 27.63
N LEU A 97 -3.60 -5.09 28.36
CA LEU A 97 -4.15 -3.87 27.81
C LEU A 97 -3.27 -3.30 26.68
N ARG A 98 -1.96 -3.12 26.99
CA ARG A 98 -1.01 -2.60 26.02
C ARG A 98 -0.88 -3.49 24.78
N ARG A 99 -0.73 -4.81 24.99
CA ARG A 99 -0.66 -5.81 23.90
C ARG A 99 -1.89 -5.77 23.00
N ALA A 100 -3.09 -5.85 23.58
CA ALA A 100 -4.33 -5.82 22.82
C ALA A 100 -4.52 -4.51 22.06
N SER A 101 -4.16 -3.36 22.65
CA SER A 101 -4.24 -2.06 21.99
C SER A 101 -3.32 -1.97 20.77
N PHE A 102 -2.04 -2.36 20.91
CA PHE A 102 -1.13 -2.37 19.76
C PHE A 102 -1.52 -3.41 18.71
N ASP A 103 -1.95 -4.59 19.10
CA ASP A 103 -2.30 -5.66 18.16
C ASP A 103 -3.60 -5.40 17.40
N LEU A 104 -4.57 -4.74 17.99
CA LEU A 104 -5.87 -4.48 17.35
C LEU A 104 -5.96 -3.11 16.67
N ILE A 105 -5.41 -2.08 17.29
CA ILE A 105 -5.53 -0.71 16.76
C ILE A 105 -4.19 -0.02 16.46
N GLY A 106 -3.05 -0.64 16.81
CA GLY A 106 -1.71 -0.11 16.53
C GLY A 106 -1.40 1.21 17.26
N LEU A 107 -2.04 1.46 18.39
CA LEU A 107 -1.85 2.65 19.23
C LEU A 107 -1.77 2.25 20.70
N PRO A 108 -1.02 2.99 21.54
CA PRO A 108 -1.05 2.79 22.97
C PRO A 108 -2.43 3.21 23.54
N PRO A 109 -2.87 2.59 24.65
CA PRO A 109 -4.05 3.06 25.37
C PRO A 109 -3.83 4.46 25.94
N SER A 110 -4.90 5.26 26.03
CA SER A 110 -4.87 6.55 26.73
C SER A 110 -4.73 6.37 28.26
N PRO A 111 -4.27 7.40 28.98
CA PRO A 111 -4.19 7.33 30.45
C PRO A 111 -5.51 6.97 31.13
N ASP A 112 -6.62 7.46 30.61
CA ASP A 112 -7.95 7.17 31.16
C ASP A 112 -8.36 5.72 30.90
N GLU A 113 -8.10 5.20 29.71
CA GLU A 113 -8.31 3.77 29.38
C GLU A 113 -7.47 2.85 30.27
N VAL A 114 -6.24 3.25 30.59
CA VAL A 114 -5.40 2.49 31.55
C VAL A 114 -6.06 2.46 32.93
N ARG A 115 -6.44 3.63 33.47
CA ARG A 115 -7.06 3.72 34.80
C ARG A 115 -8.39 2.98 34.86
N GLU A 116 -9.26 3.19 33.89
CA GLU A 116 -10.55 2.53 33.80
C GLU A 116 -10.43 1.01 33.74
N PHE A 117 -9.57 0.50 32.86
CA PHE A 117 -9.39 -0.95 32.75
C PHE A 117 -8.77 -1.57 33.98
N LEU A 118 -7.79 -0.91 34.60
CA LEU A 118 -7.17 -1.43 35.83
C LEU A 118 -8.12 -1.38 37.03
N ALA A 119 -9.04 -0.44 37.07
CA ALA A 119 -10.07 -0.33 38.14
C ALA A 119 -11.22 -1.32 37.92
N ASP A 120 -11.55 -1.69 36.66
CA ASP A 120 -12.63 -2.63 36.34
C ASP A 120 -12.23 -4.07 36.73
N ARG A 121 -12.85 -4.62 37.80
CA ARG A 121 -12.59 -5.96 38.35
C ARG A 121 -13.63 -7.01 37.92
N GLU A 122 -14.57 -6.63 37.06
CA GLU A 122 -15.59 -7.54 36.56
C GLU A 122 -14.97 -8.67 35.71
N GLU A 123 -15.60 -9.84 35.74
CA GLU A 123 -15.12 -11.04 35.05
C GLU A 123 -14.89 -10.86 33.54
N LEU A 124 -15.80 -10.10 32.88
CA LEU A 124 -15.73 -9.85 31.43
C LEU A 124 -15.06 -8.51 31.07
N ALA A 125 -14.28 -7.91 31.97
CA ALA A 125 -13.62 -6.62 31.74
C ALA A 125 -12.67 -6.66 30.51
N TYR A 126 -11.96 -7.76 30.34
CA TYR A 126 -11.05 -7.93 29.20
C TYR A 126 -11.80 -8.11 27.89
N GLU A 127 -12.87 -8.91 27.87
CA GLU A 127 -13.72 -9.11 26.69
C GLU A 127 -14.36 -7.79 26.26
N ARG A 128 -14.84 -6.96 27.20
CA ARG A 128 -15.34 -5.59 26.89
C ARG A 128 -14.26 -4.70 26.29
N LEU A 129 -13.05 -4.78 26.79
CA LEU A 129 -11.90 -4.08 26.21
C LEU A 129 -11.69 -4.51 24.75
N ILE A 130 -11.66 -5.80 24.47
CA ILE A 130 -11.48 -6.33 23.12
C ILE A 130 -12.60 -5.87 22.18
N ASP A 131 -13.85 -5.95 22.62
CA ASP A 131 -15.01 -5.54 21.83
C ASP A 131 -14.94 -4.03 21.48
N ARG A 132 -14.51 -3.18 22.45
CA ARG A 132 -14.29 -1.76 22.22
C ARG A 132 -13.15 -1.50 21.22
N LEU A 133 -12.02 -2.20 21.33
CA LEU A 133 -10.89 -2.05 20.39
C LEU A 133 -11.28 -2.49 18.97
N LEU A 134 -12.03 -3.60 18.82
CA LEU A 134 -12.54 -4.05 17.53
C LEU A 134 -13.57 -3.10 16.91
N ALA A 135 -14.31 -2.34 17.73
CA ALA A 135 -15.24 -1.31 17.26
C ALA A 135 -14.54 0.03 16.92
N SER A 136 -13.30 0.22 17.31
CA SER A 136 -12.54 1.44 17.05
C SER A 136 -12.33 1.68 15.55
N PRO A 137 -12.46 2.92 15.05
CA PRO A 137 -12.12 3.25 13.66
C PRO A 137 -10.63 3.05 13.34
N HIS A 138 -9.77 3.02 14.35
CA HIS A 138 -8.33 2.77 14.20
C HIS A 138 -8.00 1.29 13.93
N TYR A 139 -8.95 0.37 14.14
CA TYR A 139 -8.80 -1.03 13.77
C TYR A 139 -8.56 -1.20 12.27
N GLY A 140 -9.39 -0.57 11.43
CA GLY A 140 -9.23 -0.68 9.98
C GLY A 140 -7.97 0.00 9.45
N GLU A 141 -7.49 1.07 10.10
CA GLU A 141 -6.20 1.70 9.75
C GLU A 141 -5.02 0.75 10.00
N HIS A 142 -5.05 0.03 11.12
CA HIS A 142 -4.00 -0.92 11.50
C HIS A 142 -4.05 -2.19 10.65
N TRP A 143 -5.17 -2.87 10.61
CA TRP A 143 -5.32 -4.14 9.88
C TRP A 143 -5.40 -3.94 8.37
N GLY A 144 -5.96 -2.84 7.92
CA GLY A 144 -5.88 -2.43 6.51
C GLY A 144 -4.44 -2.24 6.04
N ARG A 145 -3.53 -1.73 6.90
CA ARG A 145 -2.11 -1.62 6.54
C ARG A 145 -1.48 -2.97 6.24
N HIS A 146 -1.79 -4.00 7.03
CA HIS A 146 -1.30 -5.36 6.78
C HIS A 146 -1.80 -5.93 5.44
N TRP A 147 -3.07 -5.66 5.09
CA TRP A 147 -3.59 -6.03 3.77
C TRP A 147 -2.90 -5.25 2.65
N LEU A 148 -2.65 -3.97 2.82
CA LEU A 148 -1.98 -3.13 1.82
C LEU A 148 -0.54 -3.60 1.53
N ASP A 149 0.17 -4.17 2.51
CA ASP A 149 1.47 -4.82 2.29
C ASP A 149 1.34 -6.04 1.37
N VAL A 150 0.38 -6.89 1.65
CA VAL A 150 0.11 -8.11 0.87
C VAL A 150 -0.36 -7.78 -0.54
N ALA A 151 -1.11 -6.71 -0.70
CA ALA A 151 -1.54 -6.19 -2.01
C ALA A 151 -0.40 -5.52 -2.80
N GLY A 152 0.70 -5.14 -2.14
CA GLY A 152 1.79 -4.39 -2.77
C GLY A 152 1.46 -2.91 -3.02
N TYR A 153 0.61 -2.32 -2.16
CA TYR A 153 0.16 -0.95 -2.32
C TYR A 153 1.30 0.07 -2.22
N ALA A 154 1.30 1.00 -3.16
CA ALA A 154 2.10 2.21 -3.12
C ALA A 154 1.37 3.38 -3.78
N ASP A 155 1.73 4.60 -3.38
CA ASP A 155 1.23 5.86 -3.98
C ASP A 155 2.07 6.29 -5.20
N SER A 156 2.91 5.40 -5.73
CA SER A 156 3.74 5.65 -6.89
C SER A 156 3.77 4.49 -7.88
N ALA A 157 4.12 4.82 -9.12
CA ALA A 157 4.06 3.90 -10.25
C ALA A 157 5.10 2.76 -10.18
N GLY A 158 6.23 3.01 -9.54
CA GLY A 158 7.38 2.09 -9.50
C GLY A 158 8.38 2.30 -10.63
N VAL A 159 9.45 1.72 -10.45
CA VAL A 159 10.67 1.39 -11.17
C VAL A 159 10.93 2.02 -12.54
N LEU A 160 11.49 3.04 -12.71
CA LEU A 160 12.36 3.60 -13.75
C LEU A 160 12.78 4.98 -13.26
N SER A 161 13.59 5.68 -13.94
CA SER A 161 14.21 6.94 -13.53
C SER A 161 13.30 8.00 -12.87
N GLU A 162 11.97 7.79 -12.87
CA GLU A 162 10.97 8.65 -12.25
C GLU A 162 9.87 7.80 -11.60
N ASP A 163 9.92 7.70 -10.28
CA ASP A 163 8.86 7.08 -9.48
C ASP A 163 7.66 8.03 -9.34
N ARG A 164 6.81 8.08 -10.37
CA ARG A 164 5.70 9.05 -10.50
C ARG A 164 4.61 8.81 -9.46
N PRO A 165 4.20 9.84 -8.70
CA PRO A 165 3.06 9.74 -7.80
C PRO A 165 1.76 9.38 -8.52
N LEU A 166 0.91 8.61 -7.85
CA LEU A 166 -0.42 8.18 -8.30
C LEU A 166 -1.50 8.93 -7.51
N PRO A 167 -2.06 10.03 -8.05
CA PRO A 167 -2.90 10.95 -7.27
C PRO A 167 -4.15 10.32 -6.66
N THR A 168 -4.65 9.22 -7.24
CA THR A 168 -5.92 8.57 -6.83
C THR A 168 -5.73 7.20 -6.18
N ALA A 169 -4.49 6.75 -5.97
CA ALA A 169 -4.21 5.45 -5.35
C ALA A 169 -4.80 5.34 -3.94
N PHE A 170 -4.78 6.42 -3.18
CA PHE A 170 -5.30 6.49 -1.81
C PHE A 170 -6.77 6.06 -1.69
N ARG A 171 -7.58 6.15 -2.76
CA ARG A 171 -8.99 5.73 -2.72
C ARG A 171 -9.12 4.23 -2.46
N TYR A 172 -8.21 3.42 -3.04
CA TYR A 172 -8.16 1.99 -2.74
C TYR A 172 -7.72 1.73 -1.28
N ARG A 173 -6.73 2.45 -0.76
CA ARG A 173 -6.35 2.38 0.67
C ARG A 173 -7.55 2.70 1.57
N ASP A 174 -8.26 3.77 1.27
CA ASP A 174 -9.42 4.21 2.05
C ASP A 174 -10.58 3.19 1.98
N TYR A 175 -10.78 2.53 0.80
CA TYR A 175 -11.69 1.40 0.67
C TYR A 175 -11.30 0.24 1.60
N VAL A 176 -10.01 -0.14 1.62
CA VAL A 176 -9.51 -1.23 2.49
C VAL A 176 -9.77 -0.91 3.96
N ILE A 177 -9.43 0.31 4.40
CA ILE A 177 -9.66 0.74 5.79
C ILE A 177 -11.16 0.64 6.15
N ARG A 178 -12.05 1.13 5.29
CA ARG A 178 -13.51 1.03 5.51
C ARG A 178 -13.99 -0.42 5.55
N ALA A 179 -13.50 -1.27 4.65
CA ALA A 179 -13.87 -2.67 4.59
C ALA A 179 -13.51 -3.42 5.88
N PHE A 180 -12.31 -3.20 6.44
CA PHE A 180 -11.91 -3.77 7.72
C PHE A 180 -12.70 -3.19 8.89
N ASN A 181 -12.94 -1.88 8.94
CA ASN A 181 -13.74 -1.25 10.00
C ASN A 181 -15.18 -1.81 10.04
N ASN A 182 -15.76 -2.04 8.88
CA ASN A 182 -17.13 -2.57 8.75
C ASN A 182 -17.20 -4.09 8.84
N ASP A 183 -16.08 -4.77 9.10
CA ASP A 183 -15.99 -6.24 9.10
C ASP A 183 -16.61 -6.86 7.84
N LYS A 184 -16.31 -6.26 6.66
CA LYS A 184 -16.83 -6.77 5.38
C LYS A 184 -16.47 -8.24 5.24
N PRO A 185 -17.44 -9.14 4.98
CA PRO A 185 -17.15 -10.56 4.76
C PRO A 185 -15.99 -10.76 3.79
N TYR A 186 -15.00 -11.55 4.18
CA TYR A 186 -13.74 -11.65 3.43
C TYR A 186 -13.92 -12.24 2.03
N ASP A 187 -14.90 -13.11 1.82
CA ASP A 187 -15.29 -13.61 0.50
C ASP A 187 -15.79 -12.46 -0.39
N ARG A 188 -16.68 -11.60 0.11
CA ARG A 188 -17.16 -10.43 -0.59
C ARG A 188 -16.03 -9.42 -0.84
N PHE A 189 -15.15 -9.21 0.14
CA PHE A 189 -13.99 -8.34 0.02
C PHE A 189 -13.06 -8.79 -1.12
N LEU A 190 -12.78 -10.10 -1.25
CA LEU A 190 -12.00 -10.64 -2.35
C LEU A 190 -12.72 -10.54 -3.70
N GLN A 191 -14.03 -10.85 -3.73
CA GLN A 191 -14.82 -10.74 -4.96
C GLN A 191 -14.82 -9.31 -5.52
N GLU A 192 -14.97 -8.31 -4.68
CA GLU A 192 -14.91 -6.91 -5.09
C GLU A 192 -13.52 -6.53 -5.62
N GLN A 193 -12.44 -6.98 -4.99
CA GLN A 193 -11.09 -6.66 -5.43
C GLN A 193 -10.69 -7.33 -6.74
N ILE A 194 -11.18 -8.52 -7.01
CA ILE A 194 -10.86 -9.26 -8.23
C ILE A 194 -11.79 -8.88 -9.39
N ALA A 195 -13.08 -8.63 -9.10
CA ALA A 195 -14.10 -8.50 -10.13
C ALA A 195 -15.21 -7.50 -9.76
N GLY A 196 -14.89 -6.41 -9.06
CA GLY A 196 -15.89 -5.46 -8.56
C GLY A 196 -16.74 -4.83 -9.65
N ASP A 197 -16.17 -4.54 -10.82
CA ASP A 197 -16.86 -4.03 -12.00
C ASP A 197 -17.80 -5.08 -12.61
N GLU A 198 -17.41 -6.36 -12.66
CA GLU A 198 -18.24 -7.46 -13.14
C GLU A 198 -19.34 -7.84 -12.15
N LEU A 199 -19.00 -7.82 -10.85
CA LEU A 199 -19.88 -8.20 -9.74
C LEU A 199 -21.09 -7.26 -9.61
N THR A 200 -20.89 -5.96 -9.89
CA THR A 200 -21.92 -4.93 -9.80
C THR A 200 -22.48 -4.49 -11.14
N ASP A 201 -22.08 -5.17 -12.22
CA ASP A 201 -22.45 -4.79 -13.60
C ASP A 201 -22.26 -3.29 -13.86
N TYR A 202 -21.03 -2.81 -13.61
CA TYR A 202 -20.68 -1.39 -13.71
C TYR A 202 -21.14 -0.76 -15.02
N TRP A 203 -20.95 -1.47 -16.16
CA TRP A 203 -21.27 -0.89 -17.47
C TRP A 203 -22.76 -0.64 -17.66
N THR A 204 -23.62 -1.55 -17.18
CA THR A 204 -25.08 -1.33 -17.20
C THR A 204 -25.45 -0.17 -16.26
N ALA A 205 -24.87 -0.10 -15.07
CA ALA A 205 -25.09 1.02 -14.15
C ALA A 205 -24.64 2.36 -14.75
N TYR A 206 -23.44 2.40 -15.36
CA TYR A 206 -22.90 3.58 -16.03
C TYR A 206 -23.81 4.11 -17.13
N GLU A 207 -24.36 3.23 -17.97
CA GLU A 207 -25.14 3.62 -19.16
C GLU A 207 -26.59 3.95 -18.85
N LYS A 208 -27.20 3.23 -17.89
CA LYS A 208 -28.66 3.29 -17.69
C LYS A 208 -29.11 4.10 -16.49
N LEU A 209 -28.22 4.34 -15.53
CA LEU A 209 -28.59 5.07 -14.32
C LEU A 209 -28.23 6.55 -14.43
N ASP A 210 -29.05 7.40 -13.80
CA ASP A 210 -28.76 8.84 -13.73
C ASP A 210 -27.52 9.13 -12.85
N ARG A 211 -27.28 8.27 -11.85
CA ARG A 211 -26.11 8.34 -10.95
C ARG A 211 -25.64 6.93 -10.61
N LEU A 212 -24.31 6.74 -10.47
CA LEU A 212 -23.74 5.50 -9.97
C LEU A 212 -24.08 5.31 -8.48
N PRO A 213 -24.62 4.14 -8.07
CA PRO A 213 -24.79 3.79 -6.67
C PRO A 213 -23.45 3.70 -5.94
N ASP A 214 -23.44 4.04 -4.66
CA ASP A 214 -22.23 4.01 -3.84
C ASP A 214 -21.61 2.59 -3.76
N GLU A 215 -22.45 1.54 -3.76
CA GLU A 215 -21.99 0.14 -3.80
C GLU A 215 -21.20 -0.17 -5.09
N VAL A 216 -21.65 0.33 -6.24
CA VAL A 216 -20.94 0.18 -7.52
C VAL A 216 -19.59 0.90 -7.46
N VAL A 217 -19.58 2.14 -6.96
CA VAL A 217 -18.35 2.95 -6.82
C VAL A 217 -17.37 2.25 -5.88
N GLU A 218 -17.81 1.71 -4.75
CA GLU A 218 -16.95 0.98 -3.81
C GLU A 218 -16.38 -0.30 -4.43
N ALA A 219 -17.23 -1.12 -5.07
CA ALA A 219 -16.79 -2.37 -5.68
C ALA A 219 -15.78 -2.13 -6.82
N VAL A 220 -16.00 -1.08 -7.63
CA VAL A 220 -15.04 -0.69 -8.68
C VAL A 220 -13.74 -0.14 -8.07
N THR A 221 -13.82 0.64 -6.99
CA THR A 221 -12.63 1.12 -6.25
C THR A 221 -11.78 -0.03 -5.73
N ALA A 222 -12.42 -1.11 -5.28
CA ALA A 222 -11.75 -2.31 -4.79
C ALA A 222 -10.84 -2.96 -5.86
N THR A 223 -11.19 -2.87 -7.15
CA THR A 223 -10.35 -3.40 -8.24
C THR A 223 -8.98 -2.70 -8.37
N GLY A 224 -8.78 -1.61 -7.63
CA GLY A 224 -7.48 -0.99 -7.42
C GLY A 224 -6.42 -1.95 -6.88
N TYR A 225 -6.83 -3.04 -6.20
CA TYR A 225 -5.97 -4.16 -5.81
C TYR A 225 -5.18 -4.72 -7.00
N LEU A 226 -5.83 -5.00 -8.12
CA LEU A 226 -5.18 -5.51 -9.33
C LEU A 226 -4.28 -4.49 -10.04
N ARG A 227 -4.24 -3.26 -9.54
CA ARG A 227 -3.40 -2.16 -10.01
C ARG A 227 -2.23 -1.85 -9.07
N CYS A 228 -2.01 -2.68 -8.03
CA CYS A 228 -0.94 -2.49 -7.06
C CYS A 228 0.43 -2.98 -7.58
N ALA A 229 0.48 -3.87 -8.55
CA ALA A 229 1.75 -4.24 -9.19
C ALA A 229 2.44 -3.00 -9.80
N PRO A 230 3.78 -2.93 -9.80
CA PRO A 230 4.53 -1.87 -10.48
C PRO A 230 4.15 -1.77 -11.94
N ASP A 231 3.85 -0.57 -12.40
CA ASP A 231 3.48 -0.29 -13.80
C ASP A 231 4.11 1.03 -14.22
N SER A 232 5.22 0.95 -14.96
CA SER A 232 5.96 2.09 -15.46
C SER A 232 5.49 2.58 -16.82
N SER A 233 4.39 2.05 -17.33
CA SER A 233 3.90 2.35 -18.69
C SER A 233 3.55 3.83 -18.86
N ARG A 234 3.90 4.36 -20.05
CA ARG A 234 3.67 5.73 -20.48
C ARG A 234 3.06 5.75 -21.87
N PRO A 235 2.39 6.84 -22.30
CA PRO A 235 1.82 6.96 -23.64
C PRO A 235 2.83 6.76 -24.78
N ASP A 236 4.07 7.21 -24.58
CA ASP A 236 5.17 7.08 -25.55
C ASP A 236 5.70 5.65 -25.69
N PHE A 237 5.40 4.76 -24.74
CA PHE A 237 5.82 3.35 -24.83
C PHE A 237 5.19 2.61 -26.01
N SER A 238 4.10 3.09 -26.55
CA SER A 238 3.50 2.54 -27.78
C SER A 238 4.44 2.59 -28.98
N THR A 239 5.47 3.46 -28.95
CA THR A 239 6.49 3.58 -30.00
C THR A 239 7.71 2.66 -29.78
N ILE A 240 7.82 2.06 -28.60
CA ILE A 240 8.93 1.17 -28.24
C ILE A 240 8.68 -0.21 -28.88
N LYS A 241 9.70 -0.71 -29.60
CA LYS A 241 9.62 -2.07 -30.16
C LYS A 241 9.50 -3.10 -29.06
N ASN A 242 8.51 -3.99 -29.15
CA ASN A 242 8.24 -5.04 -28.16
C ASN A 242 7.96 -4.49 -26.74
N ALA A 243 7.28 -3.36 -26.64
CA ALA A 243 6.92 -2.75 -25.34
C ALA A 243 6.06 -3.70 -24.50
N ASP A 244 5.20 -4.51 -25.14
CA ASP A 244 4.40 -5.53 -24.47
C ASP A 244 5.27 -6.54 -23.72
N ALA A 245 6.30 -7.07 -24.34
CA ALA A 245 7.22 -8.02 -23.71
C ALA A 245 8.07 -7.39 -22.59
N GLN A 246 8.50 -6.13 -22.77
CA GLN A 246 9.43 -5.46 -21.86
C GLN A 246 8.76 -4.85 -20.63
N TYR A 247 7.52 -4.38 -20.77
CA TYR A 247 6.85 -3.57 -19.72
C TYR A 247 5.48 -4.11 -19.33
N PHE A 248 4.65 -4.56 -20.27
CA PHE A 248 3.25 -4.88 -19.96
C PHE A 248 3.08 -6.29 -19.41
N TYR A 249 3.73 -7.29 -19.99
CA TYR A 249 3.71 -8.65 -19.44
C TYR A 249 4.35 -8.75 -18.04
N PRO A 250 5.47 -8.06 -17.71
CA PRO A 250 5.97 -8.01 -16.35
C PRO A 250 4.92 -7.54 -15.34
N THR A 251 4.20 -6.46 -15.60
CA THR A 251 3.12 -5.97 -14.72
C THR A 251 2.00 -7.01 -14.54
N ILE A 252 1.63 -7.73 -15.60
CA ILE A 252 0.63 -8.81 -15.52
C ILE A 252 1.15 -9.97 -14.68
N ASN A 253 2.40 -10.37 -14.87
CA ASN A 253 3.03 -11.46 -14.12
C ASN A 253 3.12 -11.13 -12.62
N ASP A 254 3.50 -9.90 -12.27
CA ASP A 254 3.54 -9.43 -10.90
C ASP A 254 2.13 -9.38 -10.29
N THR A 255 1.12 -8.94 -11.04
CA THR A 255 -0.27 -8.99 -10.59
C THR A 255 -0.72 -10.41 -10.28
N LEU A 256 -0.40 -11.38 -11.14
CA LEU A 256 -0.71 -12.79 -10.90
C LEU A 256 0.00 -13.32 -9.65
N GLN A 257 1.27 -12.96 -9.44
CA GLN A 257 2.01 -13.36 -8.24
C GLN A 257 1.41 -12.74 -6.98
N ILE A 258 1.00 -11.46 -7.03
CA ILE A 258 0.30 -10.80 -5.92
C ILE A 258 -0.99 -11.54 -5.61
N VAL A 259 -1.81 -11.85 -6.61
CA VAL A 259 -3.07 -12.59 -6.41
C VAL A 259 -2.80 -13.98 -5.79
N ALA A 260 -1.83 -14.72 -6.32
CA ALA A 260 -1.53 -16.06 -5.84
C ALA A 260 -0.99 -16.06 -4.40
N SER A 261 -0.01 -15.21 -4.09
CA SER A 261 0.61 -15.16 -2.75
C SER A 261 -0.33 -14.57 -1.69
N SER A 262 -1.15 -13.58 -2.07
CA SER A 262 -2.07 -12.93 -1.13
C SER A 262 -3.30 -13.77 -0.78
N THR A 263 -3.83 -14.54 -1.74
CA THR A 263 -5.11 -15.24 -1.57
C THR A 263 -4.95 -16.76 -1.40
N MET A 264 -3.94 -17.35 -2.03
CA MET A 264 -3.70 -18.79 -2.02
C MET A 264 -2.39 -19.18 -1.31
N GLY A 265 -1.51 -18.23 -0.97
CA GLY A 265 -0.20 -18.54 -0.40
C GLY A 265 0.65 -19.40 -1.33
N LEU A 266 0.64 -19.12 -2.63
CA LEU A 266 1.39 -19.90 -3.63
C LEU A 266 2.38 -19.02 -4.40
N THR A 267 3.49 -19.61 -4.80
CA THR A 267 4.46 -19.02 -5.69
C THR A 267 4.25 -19.55 -7.12
N LEU A 268 3.86 -18.70 -8.06
CA LEU A 268 3.54 -19.11 -9.43
C LEU A 268 4.59 -18.75 -10.48
N GLN A 269 5.57 -17.92 -10.16
CA GLN A 269 6.48 -17.35 -11.15
C GLN A 269 7.31 -18.41 -11.90
N CYS A 270 7.65 -19.53 -11.25
CA CYS A 270 8.36 -20.63 -11.91
C CYS A 270 7.53 -21.24 -13.05
N ALA A 271 6.20 -21.37 -12.85
CA ALA A 271 5.29 -21.96 -13.83
C ALA A 271 5.11 -21.11 -15.10
N ARG A 272 5.58 -19.87 -15.11
CA ARG A 272 5.60 -19.03 -16.32
C ARG A 272 6.49 -19.57 -17.42
N CYS A 273 7.67 -20.10 -17.09
CA CYS A 273 8.68 -20.52 -18.06
C CYS A 273 8.66 -22.04 -18.35
N HIS A 274 8.26 -22.83 -17.37
CA HIS A 274 8.19 -24.31 -17.44
C HIS A 274 7.20 -24.79 -16.35
N SER A 275 6.74 -26.03 -16.39
CA SER A 275 5.92 -26.59 -15.31
C SER A 275 6.63 -26.42 -13.94
N HIS A 276 5.90 -26.06 -12.90
CA HIS A 276 6.50 -25.77 -11.58
C HIS A 276 7.31 -26.97 -11.10
N LYS A 277 8.52 -26.71 -10.58
CA LYS A 277 9.48 -27.78 -10.27
C LYS A 277 9.03 -28.68 -9.13
N PHE A 278 8.33 -28.14 -8.15
CA PHE A 278 8.01 -28.81 -6.90
C PHE A 278 6.50 -29.02 -6.73
N ASP A 279 5.71 -28.03 -7.07
CA ASP A 279 4.25 -28.11 -6.99
C ASP A 279 3.67 -28.63 -8.30
N PRO A 280 2.55 -29.37 -8.25
CA PRO A 280 1.91 -29.91 -9.44
C PRO A 280 1.12 -28.81 -10.19
N ILE A 281 1.85 -27.85 -10.74
CA ILE A 281 1.33 -26.71 -11.51
C ILE A 281 1.97 -26.74 -12.90
N PRO A 282 1.28 -27.31 -13.91
CA PRO A 282 1.75 -27.27 -15.29
C PRO A 282 1.84 -25.85 -15.83
N GLN A 283 2.78 -25.60 -16.73
CA GLN A 283 2.93 -24.29 -17.37
C GLN A 283 1.62 -23.80 -18.03
N VAL A 284 0.88 -24.68 -18.64
CA VAL A 284 -0.40 -24.33 -19.29
C VAL A 284 -1.41 -23.74 -18.29
N GLU A 285 -1.43 -24.20 -17.05
CA GLU A 285 -2.34 -23.68 -16.02
C GLU A 285 -1.97 -22.27 -15.57
N TYR A 286 -0.68 -21.91 -15.56
CA TYR A 286 -0.26 -20.53 -15.36
C TYR A 286 -0.89 -19.61 -16.42
N PHE A 287 -0.85 -19.98 -17.70
CA PHE A 287 -1.42 -19.16 -18.76
C PHE A 287 -2.95 -19.22 -18.81
N ARG A 288 -3.56 -20.32 -18.38
CA ARG A 288 -5.02 -20.40 -18.17
C ARG A 288 -5.48 -19.45 -17.08
N LEU A 289 -4.75 -19.37 -15.95
CA LEU A 289 -5.00 -18.39 -14.89
C LEU A 289 -4.74 -16.97 -15.39
N GLN A 290 -3.66 -16.74 -16.14
CA GLN A 290 -3.36 -15.44 -16.72
C GLN A 290 -4.49 -14.98 -17.67
N SER A 291 -5.10 -15.90 -18.43
CA SER A 291 -6.16 -15.58 -19.39
C SER A 291 -7.42 -14.99 -18.73
N ILE A 292 -7.62 -15.24 -17.43
CA ILE A 292 -8.71 -14.64 -16.63
C ILE A 292 -8.59 -13.12 -16.59
N PHE A 293 -7.37 -12.60 -16.53
CA PHE A 293 -7.09 -11.17 -16.38
C PHE A 293 -6.80 -10.47 -17.72
N MET A 294 -6.57 -11.22 -18.79
CA MET A 294 -6.17 -10.66 -20.09
C MET A 294 -7.25 -9.82 -20.77
N THR A 295 -8.52 -10.02 -20.44
CA THR A 295 -9.64 -9.18 -20.91
C THR A 295 -9.56 -7.75 -20.39
N ALA A 296 -9.00 -7.58 -19.18
CA ALA A 296 -8.79 -6.28 -18.57
C ALA A 296 -7.44 -5.66 -18.95
N PHE A 297 -6.36 -6.44 -18.98
CA PHE A 297 -5.01 -5.90 -19.24
C PHE A 297 -4.73 -5.62 -20.71
N ARG A 298 -5.00 -6.54 -21.61
CA ARG A 298 -4.79 -6.44 -23.07
C ARG A 298 -3.42 -5.87 -23.48
N PRO A 299 -2.33 -6.64 -23.43
CA PRO A 299 -0.98 -6.14 -23.72
C PRO A 299 -0.83 -5.43 -25.07
N LYS A 300 -1.56 -5.90 -26.10
CA LYS A 300 -1.54 -5.30 -27.45
C LYS A 300 -2.41 -4.04 -27.59
N GLN A 301 -3.21 -3.74 -26.60
CA GLN A 301 -4.08 -2.56 -26.50
C GLN A 301 -3.92 -1.93 -25.10
N TRP A 302 -2.70 -1.91 -24.62
CA TRP A 302 -2.39 -1.43 -23.27
C TRP A 302 -2.82 0.02 -23.08
N ILE A 303 -3.56 0.26 -22.02
CA ILE A 303 -3.87 1.62 -21.58
C ILE A 303 -2.82 2.00 -20.53
N PRO A 304 -2.01 3.04 -20.76
CA PRO A 304 -1.01 3.49 -19.83
C PRO A 304 -1.58 3.79 -18.45
N GLN A 305 -0.78 3.59 -17.42
CA GLN A 305 -1.19 3.65 -16.03
C GLN A 305 -1.94 4.93 -15.66
N MET A 306 -1.46 6.07 -16.12
CA MET A 306 -2.05 7.38 -15.83
C MET A 306 -3.34 7.67 -16.61
N GLU A 307 -3.62 6.91 -17.66
CA GLU A 307 -4.80 7.07 -18.52
C GLU A 307 -5.92 6.07 -18.16
N ARG A 308 -5.57 4.93 -17.53
CA ARG A 308 -6.54 3.90 -17.15
C ARG A 308 -7.28 4.31 -15.89
N ARG A 309 -8.35 5.08 -16.05
CA ARG A 309 -9.18 5.61 -14.98
C ARG A 309 -10.65 5.51 -15.32
N LEU A 310 -11.50 5.40 -14.30
CA LEU A 310 -12.94 5.54 -14.41
C LEU A 310 -13.39 6.78 -13.64
N LEU A 311 -14.37 7.47 -14.18
CA LEU A 311 -14.99 8.61 -13.50
C LEU A 311 -16.08 8.11 -12.55
N VAL A 312 -16.21 8.76 -11.40
CA VAL A 312 -17.35 8.55 -10.48
C VAL A 312 -18.55 9.34 -11.02
N ALA A 313 -19.02 8.92 -12.19
CA ALA A 313 -20.15 9.55 -12.87
C ALA A 313 -20.83 8.54 -13.80
N SER A 314 -22.14 8.66 -13.98
CA SER A 314 -22.87 7.96 -15.04
C SER A 314 -22.65 8.62 -16.40
N ALA A 315 -23.03 7.92 -17.45
CA ALA A 315 -23.02 8.48 -18.81
C ALA A 315 -23.86 9.74 -18.93
N ALA A 316 -25.02 9.78 -18.25
CA ALA A 316 -25.91 10.94 -18.22
C ALA A 316 -25.23 12.13 -17.53
N GLN A 317 -24.63 11.92 -16.36
CA GLN A 317 -23.90 12.97 -15.63
C GLN A 317 -22.70 13.50 -16.44
N LYS A 318 -21.92 12.58 -17.05
CA LYS A 318 -20.79 12.96 -17.90
C LYS A 318 -21.24 13.81 -19.09
N LYS A 319 -22.30 13.40 -19.80
CA LYS A 319 -22.87 14.15 -20.92
C LYS A 319 -23.31 15.56 -20.50
N ALA A 320 -24.05 15.65 -19.40
CA ALA A 320 -24.50 16.95 -18.87
C ALA A 320 -23.33 17.89 -18.50
N ALA A 321 -22.27 17.31 -17.88
CA ALA A 321 -21.07 18.05 -17.54
C ALA A 321 -20.28 18.49 -18.78
N ASP A 322 -20.13 17.60 -19.79
CA ASP A 322 -19.45 17.91 -21.06
C ASP A 322 -20.18 19.06 -21.80
N GLU A 323 -21.52 19.03 -21.84
CA GLU A 323 -22.32 20.10 -22.43
C GLU A 323 -22.20 21.43 -21.65
N HIS A 324 -22.17 21.36 -20.33
CA HIS A 324 -21.98 22.55 -19.47
C HIS A 324 -20.57 23.13 -19.68
N ASN A 325 -19.53 22.28 -19.54
CA ASN A 325 -18.14 22.69 -19.70
C ASN A 325 -17.84 23.22 -21.11
N GLY A 326 -18.44 22.63 -22.16
CA GLY A 326 -18.31 23.13 -23.52
C GLY A 326 -18.83 24.55 -23.72
N ARG A 327 -19.92 24.92 -23.01
CA ARG A 327 -20.39 26.34 -22.98
C ARG A 327 -19.38 27.27 -22.29
N LEU A 328 -18.81 26.80 -21.18
CA LEU A 328 -17.77 27.56 -20.48
C LEU A 328 -16.51 27.71 -21.35
N ASP A 329 -16.09 26.67 -22.04
CA ASP A 329 -14.93 26.68 -22.96
C ASP A 329 -15.13 27.74 -24.07
N THR A 330 -16.32 27.82 -24.62
CA THR A 330 -16.69 28.80 -25.64
C THR A 330 -16.55 30.21 -25.09
N GLU A 331 -17.06 30.45 -23.87
CA GLU A 331 -16.98 31.76 -23.24
C GLU A 331 -15.55 32.13 -22.83
N ILE A 332 -14.79 31.18 -22.29
CA ILE A 332 -13.37 31.38 -21.96
C ILE A 332 -12.55 31.68 -23.22
N ALA A 333 -12.81 30.96 -24.31
CA ALA A 333 -12.15 31.25 -25.60
C ALA A 333 -12.46 32.63 -26.11
N ARG A 334 -13.73 33.08 -25.98
CA ARG A 334 -14.13 34.47 -26.32
C ARG A 334 -13.34 35.48 -25.50
N LEU A 335 -13.29 35.32 -24.18
CA LEU A 335 -12.54 36.23 -23.28
C LEU A 335 -11.04 36.24 -23.58
N LYS A 336 -10.43 35.08 -23.89
CA LYS A 336 -9.02 34.97 -24.30
C LYS A 336 -8.76 35.70 -25.61
N LYS A 337 -9.68 35.61 -26.57
CA LYS A 337 -9.58 36.38 -27.84
C LYS A 337 -9.67 37.87 -27.58
N GLU A 338 -10.63 38.31 -26.78
CA GLU A 338 -10.74 39.74 -26.40
C GLU A 338 -9.48 40.28 -25.71
N LEU A 339 -8.86 39.46 -24.82
CA LEU A 339 -7.57 39.82 -24.20
C LEU A 339 -6.46 39.96 -25.24
N ALA A 340 -6.40 39.05 -26.23
CA ALA A 340 -5.42 39.14 -27.32
C ALA A 340 -5.62 40.36 -28.19
N ASP A 341 -6.87 40.66 -28.56
CA ASP A 341 -7.23 41.82 -29.36
C ASP A 341 -6.91 43.13 -28.60
N LEU A 342 -7.27 43.20 -27.33
CA LEU A 342 -6.96 44.29 -26.44
C LEU A 342 -5.42 44.51 -26.32
N ARG A 343 -4.67 43.43 -26.12
CA ARG A 343 -3.20 43.50 -26.09
C ARG A 343 -2.62 44.01 -27.39
N ALA A 344 -3.12 43.60 -28.54
CA ALA A 344 -2.68 44.07 -29.84
C ALA A 344 -2.96 45.57 -30.02
N GLN A 345 -4.14 46.03 -29.60
CA GLN A 345 -4.54 47.44 -29.65
C GLN A 345 -3.60 48.30 -28.81
N TYR A 346 -3.34 47.92 -27.55
CA TYR A 346 -2.47 48.69 -26.67
C TYR A 346 -0.98 48.57 -27.04
N LYS A 347 -0.55 47.45 -27.63
CA LYS A 347 0.78 47.33 -28.24
C LYS A 347 0.98 48.32 -29.37
N GLN A 348 -0.01 48.50 -30.22
CA GLN A 348 0.01 49.51 -31.29
C GLN A 348 0.00 50.92 -30.72
N LYS A 349 -0.83 51.20 -29.72
CA LYS A 349 -0.87 52.48 -29.01
C LYS A 349 0.48 52.84 -28.40
N LEU A 350 1.11 51.88 -27.69
CA LEU A 350 2.45 52.06 -27.12
C LEU A 350 3.51 52.36 -28.20
N PHE A 351 3.41 51.61 -29.31
CA PHE A 351 4.31 51.84 -30.46
C PHE A 351 4.16 53.24 -31.02
N ASP A 352 2.93 53.73 -31.25
CA ASP A 352 2.66 55.06 -31.82
C ASP A 352 3.08 56.20 -30.86
N GLU A 353 2.83 56.05 -29.55
CA GLU A 353 3.29 57.01 -28.53
C GLU A 353 4.83 57.10 -28.47
N ARG A 354 5.52 55.95 -28.50
CA ARG A 354 6.98 55.88 -28.49
C ARG A 354 7.59 56.36 -29.82
N LEU A 355 6.93 56.07 -30.94
CA LEU A 355 7.34 56.59 -32.24
C LEU A 355 7.29 58.14 -32.34
N ALA A 356 6.33 58.69 -31.62
CA ALA A 356 6.26 60.15 -31.51
C ALA A 356 7.48 60.80 -30.86
N SER A 357 8.21 60.08 -30.01
CA SER A 357 9.46 60.53 -29.39
C SER A 357 10.70 60.44 -30.31
N VAL A 358 10.58 59.75 -31.44
CA VAL A 358 11.65 59.71 -32.46
C VAL A 358 11.72 61.00 -33.19
N PRO A 359 12.94 61.60 -33.49
CA PRO A 359 13.10 62.77 -34.21
C PRO A 359 12.30 62.78 -35.52
N GLU A 360 11.57 63.86 -35.78
CA GLU A 360 10.62 63.99 -36.93
C GLU A 360 11.25 63.65 -38.29
N PRO A 361 12.48 64.03 -38.63
CA PRO A 361 13.07 63.83 -39.97
C PRO A 361 13.29 62.32 -40.32
N ILE A 362 13.44 61.43 -39.27
CA ILE A 362 13.71 59.98 -39.45
C ILE A 362 12.56 59.14 -39.05
N ARG A 363 11.46 59.65 -38.53
CA ARG A 363 10.32 58.92 -37.97
C ARG A 363 9.65 58.05 -39.01
N SER A 364 9.49 58.50 -40.21
CA SER A 364 8.91 57.74 -41.31
C SER A 364 9.78 56.56 -41.72
N ASP A 365 11.11 56.77 -41.77
CA ASP A 365 12.08 55.78 -42.18
C ASP A 365 12.19 54.71 -41.12
N VAL A 366 12.17 55.05 -39.83
CA VAL A 366 12.11 54.08 -38.71
C VAL A 366 10.86 53.23 -38.76
N LYS A 367 9.68 53.86 -38.97
CA LYS A 367 8.41 53.14 -39.11
C LYS A 367 8.43 52.16 -40.27
N GLN A 368 8.95 52.57 -41.44
CA GLN A 368 9.10 51.74 -42.62
C GLN A 368 10.08 50.54 -42.35
N ALA A 369 11.23 50.83 -41.74
CA ALA A 369 12.24 49.81 -41.41
C ALA A 369 11.68 48.75 -40.48
N LEU A 370 10.90 49.13 -39.46
CA LEU A 370 10.30 48.17 -38.50
C LEU A 370 9.08 47.41 -39.07
N GLY A 371 8.43 47.96 -40.11
CA GLY A 371 7.34 47.29 -40.82
C GLY A 371 7.79 46.20 -41.80
N LYS A 372 9.11 46.16 -42.18
CA LYS A 372 9.66 45.14 -43.07
C LYS A 372 10.27 43.97 -42.30
N SER A 373 10.20 42.81 -42.89
CA SER A 373 10.96 41.63 -42.40
C SER A 373 12.48 41.86 -42.52
N ALA A 374 13.29 41.23 -41.67
CA ALA A 374 14.73 41.48 -41.58
C ALA A 374 15.49 41.25 -42.90
N ASP A 375 15.04 40.32 -43.71
CA ASP A 375 15.57 39.95 -45.03
C ASP A 375 15.25 40.97 -46.14
N GLN A 376 14.20 41.77 -45.96
CA GLN A 376 13.75 42.80 -46.93
C GLN A 376 14.28 44.18 -46.63
N ARG A 377 15.07 44.33 -45.53
CA ARG A 377 15.63 45.62 -45.10
C ARG A 377 16.90 45.97 -45.85
N THR A 378 16.99 47.21 -46.31
CA THR A 378 18.27 47.80 -46.77
C THR A 378 19.23 47.97 -45.59
N GLU A 379 20.53 48.23 -45.83
CA GLU A 379 21.52 48.41 -44.76
C GLU A 379 21.17 49.58 -43.82
N VAL A 380 20.62 50.66 -44.36
CA VAL A 380 20.12 51.80 -43.57
C VAL A 380 18.93 51.38 -42.69
N GLU A 381 17.98 50.63 -43.25
CA GLU A 381 16.83 50.12 -42.51
C GLU A 381 17.22 49.09 -41.44
N LYS A 382 18.23 48.27 -41.67
CA LYS A 382 18.79 47.36 -40.66
C LYS A 382 19.40 48.13 -39.50
N TYR A 383 20.14 49.21 -39.78
CA TYR A 383 20.69 50.08 -38.76
C TYR A 383 19.61 50.76 -37.92
N LEU A 384 18.60 51.36 -38.60
CA LEU A 384 17.46 52.00 -37.92
C LEU A 384 16.67 51.00 -37.07
N ALA A 385 16.40 49.81 -37.63
CA ALA A 385 15.72 48.76 -36.88
C ALA A 385 16.52 48.33 -35.67
N GLY A 386 17.82 48.04 -35.80
CA GLY A 386 18.68 47.64 -34.67
C GLY A 386 18.71 48.66 -33.55
N LYS A 387 18.68 49.96 -33.89
CA LYS A 387 18.71 51.06 -32.90
C LYS A 387 17.37 51.27 -32.22
N PHE A 388 16.27 51.22 -32.95
CA PHE A 388 14.95 51.67 -32.45
C PHE A 388 14.01 50.48 -32.10
N GLN A 389 14.23 49.28 -32.62
CA GLN A 389 13.36 48.13 -32.34
C GLN A 389 13.26 47.79 -30.85
N PRO A 390 14.34 47.77 -30.03
CA PRO A 390 14.21 47.50 -28.60
C PRO A 390 13.37 48.55 -27.86
N LEU A 391 13.36 49.78 -28.32
CA LEU A 391 12.57 50.85 -27.74
C LEU A 391 11.12 50.80 -28.18
N LEU A 392 10.87 50.61 -29.47
CA LEU A 392 9.53 50.77 -30.11
C LEU A 392 8.75 49.46 -30.11
N GLN A 393 9.43 48.29 -30.16
CA GLN A 393 8.84 46.97 -30.21
C GLN A 393 9.49 46.08 -29.15
N PRO A 394 9.27 46.31 -27.85
CA PRO A 394 9.77 45.44 -26.80
C PRO A 394 9.22 44.03 -26.98
N ASP A 395 9.96 43.04 -26.47
CA ASP A 395 9.54 41.64 -26.50
C ASP A 395 8.26 41.40 -25.66
N ASP A 396 7.66 40.25 -25.83
CA ASP A 396 6.39 39.91 -25.16
C ASP A 396 6.48 39.96 -23.64
N LYS A 397 7.62 39.53 -23.03
CA LYS A 397 7.82 39.60 -21.57
C LYS A 397 7.92 41.03 -21.05
N ALA A 398 8.57 41.91 -21.83
CA ALA A 398 8.62 43.30 -21.47
C ALA A 398 7.25 43.99 -21.68
N LEU A 399 6.51 43.66 -22.73
CA LEU A 399 5.16 44.14 -22.96
C LEU A 399 4.19 43.78 -21.83
N ASP A 400 4.24 42.55 -21.31
CA ASP A 400 3.37 42.12 -20.21
C ASP A 400 3.57 42.92 -18.92
N LYS A 401 4.75 43.51 -18.74
CA LYS A 401 5.03 44.43 -17.62
C LYS A 401 4.69 45.88 -17.96
N LEU A 402 5.00 46.31 -19.17
CA LEU A 402 4.88 47.71 -19.61
C LEU A 402 3.43 48.14 -19.82
N LEU A 403 2.62 47.35 -20.52
CA LEU A 403 1.26 47.74 -20.84
C LEU A 403 0.41 48.02 -19.58
N PRO A 404 0.37 47.17 -18.54
CA PRO A 404 -0.40 47.44 -17.34
C PRO A 404 0.13 48.65 -16.51
N THR A 405 1.43 48.94 -16.62
CA THR A 405 2.03 50.05 -15.89
C THR A 405 1.88 51.37 -16.63
N THR A 406 1.84 51.34 -17.96
CA THR A 406 1.70 52.54 -18.81
C THR A 406 0.25 52.97 -18.97
N PHE A 407 -0.66 52.00 -19.11
CA PHE A 407 -2.07 52.29 -19.39
C PHE A 407 -2.97 51.73 -18.27
N ALA A 408 -3.50 52.58 -17.41
CA ALA A 408 -4.35 52.22 -16.28
C ALA A 408 -5.69 51.58 -16.74
N ASP A 409 -6.24 52.08 -17.85
CA ASP A 409 -7.43 51.51 -18.50
C ASP A 409 -7.18 50.09 -19.03
N TYR A 410 -6.05 49.85 -19.66
CA TYR A 410 -5.63 48.49 -20.07
C TYR A 410 -5.59 47.52 -18.87
N ARG A 411 -4.96 47.96 -17.77
CA ARG A 411 -4.88 47.15 -16.55
C ARG A 411 -6.27 46.79 -16.03
N THR A 412 -7.15 47.77 -15.93
CA THR A 412 -8.53 47.54 -15.47
C THR A 412 -9.27 46.54 -16.35
N GLU A 413 -9.14 46.68 -17.68
CA GLU A 413 -9.84 45.80 -18.63
C GLU A 413 -9.30 44.35 -18.63
N ILE A 414 -7.97 44.16 -18.52
CA ILE A 414 -7.40 42.82 -18.41
C ILE A 414 -7.79 42.15 -17.08
N ASP A 415 -7.79 42.91 -15.96
CA ASP A 415 -8.18 42.39 -14.65
C ASP A 415 -9.65 41.94 -14.65
N GLN A 416 -10.53 42.72 -15.28
CA GLN A 416 -11.95 42.32 -15.44
C GLN A 416 -12.13 41.07 -16.25
N ARG A 417 -11.44 40.91 -17.40
CA ARG A 417 -11.56 39.71 -18.24
C ARG A 417 -10.91 38.50 -17.63
N ASN A 418 -9.77 38.67 -16.95
CA ASN A 418 -9.14 37.59 -16.20
C ASN A 418 -10.04 37.13 -15.04
N SER A 419 -10.65 38.05 -14.32
CA SER A 419 -11.61 37.73 -13.25
C SER A 419 -12.84 37.01 -13.80
N ALA A 420 -13.39 37.47 -14.94
CA ALA A 420 -14.50 36.81 -15.62
C ALA A 420 -14.11 35.38 -16.05
N SER A 421 -12.92 35.19 -16.64
CA SER A 421 -12.41 33.87 -17.01
C SER A 421 -12.24 32.97 -15.79
N ALA A 422 -11.71 33.47 -14.68
CA ALA A 422 -11.57 32.71 -13.43
C ALA A 422 -12.93 32.32 -12.82
N VAL A 423 -13.96 33.13 -12.97
CA VAL A 423 -15.34 32.79 -12.56
C VAL A 423 -15.86 31.61 -13.40
N GLN A 424 -15.66 31.66 -14.72
CA GLN A 424 -16.09 30.54 -15.59
C GLN A 424 -15.34 29.23 -15.24
N GLU A 425 -14.01 29.28 -15.04
CA GLU A 425 -13.22 28.11 -14.65
C GLU A 425 -13.70 27.48 -13.34
N ARG A 426 -14.13 28.28 -12.35
CA ARG A 426 -14.68 27.77 -11.08
C ARG A 426 -16.04 27.09 -11.22
N GLN A 427 -16.77 27.32 -12.29
CA GLN A 427 -18.07 26.70 -12.55
C GLN A 427 -17.95 25.35 -13.26
N ARG A 428 -16.73 24.92 -13.63
CA ARG A 428 -16.52 23.61 -14.26
C ARG A 428 -16.98 22.48 -13.37
N ILE A 429 -17.71 21.59 -13.96
CA ILE A 429 -18.13 20.33 -13.34
C ILE A 429 -17.02 19.29 -13.58
N GLY A 430 -16.42 18.81 -12.51
CA GLY A 430 -15.47 17.72 -12.51
C GLY A 430 -16.01 16.53 -11.74
N PHE A 431 -15.47 15.37 -11.99
CA PHE A 431 -15.79 14.15 -11.27
C PHE A 431 -14.53 13.55 -10.65
N ASP A 432 -14.72 12.87 -9.57
CA ASP A 432 -13.68 12.05 -8.97
C ASP A 432 -13.27 10.91 -9.93
N GLU A 433 -11.97 10.57 -9.89
CA GLU A 433 -11.40 9.49 -10.70
C GLU A 433 -11.05 8.30 -9.83
N LEU A 434 -11.28 7.09 -10.34
CA LEU A 434 -10.91 5.82 -9.74
C LEU A 434 -9.77 5.17 -10.52
N ARG A 435 -8.75 4.73 -9.81
CA ARG A 435 -7.68 3.89 -10.35
C ARG A 435 -8.13 2.43 -10.30
N ALA A 436 -8.97 2.04 -11.24
CA ALA A 436 -9.62 0.73 -11.30
C ALA A 436 -9.01 -0.16 -12.40
N LEU A 437 -9.18 -1.47 -12.26
CA LEU A 437 -9.04 -2.41 -13.37
C LEU A 437 -10.44 -2.87 -13.79
N TYR A 438 -10.68 -2.85 -15.10
CA TYR A 438 -11.98 -3.20 -15.68
C TYR A 438 -11.78 -3.84 -17.06
N ASP A 439 -12.73 -4.66 -17.48
CA ASP A 439 -12.69 -5.29 -18.78
C ASP A 439 -12.85 -4.29 -19.92
N LEU A 440 -12.10 -4.51 -20.98
CA LEU A 440 -12.24 -3.81 -22.24
C LEU A 440 -13.09 -4.65 -23.21
N PRO A 441 -13.98 -4.05 -24.00
CA PRO A 441 -14.87 -4.77 -24.91
C PRO A 441 -14.10 -5.51 -26.03
N GLY A 442 -14.66 -6.63 -26.49
CA GLY A 442 -14.17 -7.43 -27.61
C GLY A 442 -13.37 -8.69 -27.20
N PRO A 443 -13.16 -9.63 -28.11
CA PRO A 443 -12.51 -10.90 -27.81
C PRO A 443 -11.03 -10.74 -27.51
N VAL A 444 -10.51 -11.60 -26.64
CA VAL A 444 -9.10 -11.71 -26.30
C VAL A 444 -8.65 -13.15 -26.36
N VAL A 445 -7.61 -13.39 -27.13
CA VAL A 445 -6.91 -14.67 -27.20
C VAL A 445 -5.65 -14.58 -26.36
N THR A 446 -5.48 -15.49 -25.42
CA THR A 446 -4.28 -15.60 -24.58
C THR A 446 -3.44 -16.77 -25.08
N PRO A 447 -2.22 -16.54 -25.60
CA PRO A 447 -1.34 -17.64 -26.00
C PRO A 447 -0.59 -18.20 -24.79
N LEU A 448 -0.27 -19.48 -24.82
CA LEU A 448 0.82 -20.03 -24.04
C LEU A 448 2.12 -19.42 -24.57
N LEU A 449 3.00 -18.92 -23.69
CA LEU A 449 4.27 -18.33 -24.11
C LEU A 449 5.40 -19.34 -23.90
N HIS A 450 6.07 -19.76 -24.97
CA HIS A 450 7.21 -20.67 -24.88
C HIS A 450 8.31 -20.06 -23.98
N ARG A 451 8.70 -20.78 -22.94
CA ARG A 451 9.66 -20.32 -21.92
C ARG A 451 9.29 -18.98 -21.26
N GLY A 452 8.01 -18.62 -21.25
CA GLY A 452 7.52 -17.36 -20.70
C GLY A 452 7.85 -16.10 -21.53
N ASP A 453 8.34 -16.28 -22.76
CA ASP A 453 8.73 -15.19 -23.64
C ASP A 453 7.54 -14.73 -24.49
N ALA A 454 7.10 -13.49 -24.31
CA ALA A 454 6.01 -12.88 -25.05
C ALA A 454 6.28 -12.77 -26.58
N LEU A 455 7.53 -12.88 -27.00
CA LEU A 455 7.92 -12.86 -28.41
C LEU A 455 7.78 -14.25 -29.09
N THR A 456 7.55 -15.30 -28.31
CA THR A 456 7.38 -16.66 -28.82
C THR A 456 6.02 -17.24 -28.40
N PRO A 457 4.91 -16.70 -28.93
CA PRO A 457 3.56 -17.19 -28.60
C PRO A 457 3.30 -18.57 -29.21
N GLY A 458 2.77 -19.49 -28.42
CA GLY A 458 2.33 -20.81 -28.81
C GLY A 458 0.81 -20.90 -28.98
N ALA A 459 0.24 -22.06 -28.67
CA ALA A 459 -1.19 -22.31 -28.78
C ALA A 459 -2.02 -21.42 -27.85
N PRO A 460 -3.26 -21.04 -28.24
CA PRO A 460 -4.18 -20.32 -27.39
C PRO A 460 -4.64 -21.20 -26.23
N VAL A 461 -4.88 -20.57 -25.06
CA VAL A 461 -5.42 -21.23 -23.87
C VAL A 461 -6.74 -20.59 -23.45
N GLU A 462 -7.65 -21.43 -22.94
CA GLU A 462 -8.91 -20.98 -22.35
C GLU A 462 -8.72 -20.62 -20.85
N PRO A 463 -9.60 -19.78 -20.29
CA PRO A 463 -9.58 -19.48 -18.87
C PRO A 463 -9.67 -20.73 -18.01
N GLY A 464 -8.89 -20.79 -16.95
CA GLY A 464 -8.89 -21.93 -16.03
C GLY A 464 -8.11 -21.64 -14.77
N VAL A 465 -8.17 -22.58 -13.83
CA VAL A 465 -7.54 -22.48 -12.51
C VAL A 465 -6.61 -23.67 -12.29
N LEU A 466 -5.94 -23.72 -11.16
CA LEU A 466 -5.00 -24.80 -10.80
C LEU A 466 -5.75 -26.10 -10.52
N SER A 467 -5.54 -27.12 -11.33
CA SER A 467 -6.19 -28.44 -11.19
C SER A 467 -5.73 -29.22 -9.95
N SER A 468 -4.57 -28.87 -9.42
CA SER A 468 -4.03 -29.45 -8.19
C SER A 468 -4.83 -29.10 -6.93
N LEU A 469 -5.63 -28.03 -6.96
CA LEU A 469 -6.48 -27.64 -5.84
C LEU A 469 -7.81 -28.38 -5.90
N ALA A 470 -8.02 -29.28 -4.93
CA ALA A 470 -9.24 -30.10 -4.84
C ALA A 470 -10.42 -29.26 -4.35
N THR A 471 -11.10 -28.58 -5.26
CA THR A 471 -12.33 -27.83 -4.95
C THR A 471 -13.57 -28.68 -5.24
N PRO A 472 -14.60 -28.69 -4.35
CA PRO A 472 -15.84 -29.46 -4.58
C PRO A 472 -16.61 -29.03 -5.81
N VAL A 473 -16.60 -27.74 -6.12
CA VAL A 473 -17.20 -27.17 -7.33
C VAL A 473 -16.08 -26.76 -8.25
N ALA A 474 -16.04 -27.38 -9.44
CA ALA A 474 -15.05 -27.04 -10.45
C ALA A 474 -15.20 -25.60 -10.93
N PHE A 475 -14.11 -25.01 -11.40
CA PHE A 475 -14.17 -23.71 -12.06
C PHE A 475 -15.08 -23.77 -13.29
N GLN A 476 -16.06 -22.88 -13.35
CA GLN A 476 -17.00 -22.76 -14.45
C GLN A 476 -17.02 -21.34 -14.97
N TRP A 477 -16.79 -21.20 -16.24
CA TRP A 477 -16.93 -19.95 -16.96
C TRP A 477 -17.65 -20.20 -18.27
N THR A 478 -18.65 -19.40 -18.57
CA THR A 478 -19.38 -19.43 -19.84
C THR A 478 -19.12 -18.11 -20.57
N PRO A 479 -18.71 -18.14 -21.85
CA PRO A 479 -18.57 -16.93 -22.64
C PRO A 479 -19.85 -16.10 -22.60
N PRO A 480 -19.75 -14.79 -22.31
CA PRO A 480 -20.92 -13.93 -22.31
C PRO A 480 -21.47 -13.72 -23.72
N ALA A 481 -22.68 -13.12 -23.83
CA ALA A 481 -23.24 -12.68 -25.10
C ALA A 481 -22.29 -11.71 -25.82
N ALA A 482 -22.37 -11.64 -27.13
CA ALA A 482 -21.44 -10.85 -27.97
C ALA A 482 -21.46 -9.34 -27.62
N GLU A 483 -22.59 -8.84 -27.13
CA GLU A 483 -22.80 -7.44 -26.76
C GLU A 483 -22.32 -7.11 -25.33
N ALA A 484 -21.94 -8.12 -24.55
CA ALA A 484 -21.50 -7.91 -23.17
C ALA A 484 -20.19 -7.12 -23.13
N LYS A 485 -20.13 -6.13 -22.24
CA LYS A 485 -18.96 -5.27 -22.07
C LYS A 485 -17.92 -5.84 -21.11
N SER A 486 -18.27 -6.89 -20.40
CA SER A 486 -17.41 -7.61 -19.49
C SER A 486 -17.40 -9.10 -19.83
N SER A 487 -16.28 -9.76 -19.55
CA SER A 487 -16.08 -11.17 -19.88
C SER A 487 -16.65 -12.13 -18.85
N GLY A 488 -16.87 -11.70 -17.62
CA GLY A 488 -17.25 -12.53 -16.47
C GLY A 488 -16.13 -13.48 -15.98
N ARG A 489 -14.93 -13.42 -16.56
CA ARG A 489 -13.80 -14.33 -16.22
C ARG A 489 -13.30 -14.11 -14.81
N ARG A 490 -13.11 -12.84 -14.41
CA ARG A 490 -12.62 -12.48 -13.08
C ARG A 490 -13.67 -12.80 -12.01
N LEU A 491 -14.95 -12.59 -12.29
CA LEU A 491 -16.03 -12.95 -11.39
C LEU A 491 -16.14 -14.47 -11.19
N ALA A 492 -15.99 -15.25 -12.27
CA ALA A 492 -15.95 -16.70 -12.16
C ALA A 492 -14.77 -17.18 -11.30
N PHE A 493 -13.60 -16.58 -11.48
CA PHE A 493 -12.42 -16.86 -10.66
C PHE A 493 -12.62 -16.45 -9.19
N ALA A 494 -13.16 -15.26 -8.95
CA ALA A 494 -13.42 -14.78 -7.60
C ALA A 494 -14.39 -15.69 -6.84
N ARG A 495 -15.44 -16.16 -7.50
CA ARG A 495 -16.40 -17.11 -6.93
C ARG A 495 -15.76 -18.49 -6.66
N TRP A 496 -14.89 -18.96 -7.56
CA TRP A 496 -14.13 -20.20 -7.34
C TRP A 496 -13.21 -20.08 -6.13
N LEU A 497 -12.48 -18.97 -6.02
CA LEU A 497 -11.54 -18.69 -4.95
C LEU A 497 -12.23 -18.58 -3.57
N THR A 498 -13.46 -18.09 -3.54
CA THR A 498 -14.22 -17.84 -2.29
C THR A 498 -15.24 -18.93 -1.97
N GLN A 499 -15.08 -20.14 -2.56
CA GLN A 499 -15.89 -21.29 -2.15
C GLN A 499 -15.60 -21.64 -0.69
N PRO A 500 -16.62 -22.03 0.11
CA PRO A 500 -16.44 -22.40 1.51
C PRO A 500 -15.40 -23.49 1.75
N ASP A 501 -15.27 -24.40 0.80
CA ASP A 501 -14.35 -25.55 0.85
C ASP A 501 -13.09 -25.34 -0.02
N HIS A 502 -12.77 -24.10 -0.42
CA HIS A 502 -11.54 -23.82 -1.14
C HIS A 502 -10.33 -24.15 -0.25
N PRO A 503 -9.36 -24.95 -0.73
CA PRO A 503 -8.27 -25.48 0.12
C PRO A 503 -7.44 -24.43 0.84
N LEU A 504 -7.20 -23.27 0.21
CA LEU A 504 -6.19 -22.33 0.65
C LEU A 504 -6.75 -21.01 1.19
N THR A 505 -7.79 -20.44 0.60
CA THR A 505 -8.22 -19.04 0.85
C THR A 505 -8.44 -18.76 2.35
N ALA A 506 -9.21 -19.58 3.04
CA ALA A 506 -9.47 -19.40 4.46
C ALA A 506 -8.22 -19.67 5.31
N ARG A 507 -7.47 -20.76 5.02
CA ARG A 507 -6.22 -21.10 5.73
C ARG A 507 -5.19 -19.98 5.64
N VAL A 508 -5.00 -19.39 4.47
CA VAL A 508 -4.03 -18.32 4.26
C VAL A 508 -4.40 -17.08 5.06
N MET A 509 -5.68 -16.71 5.09
CA MET A 509 -6.12 -15.55 5.85
C MET A 509 -6.01 -15.76 7.36
N VAL A 510 -6.48 -16.88 7.90
CA VAL A 510 -6.36 -17.14 9.35
C VAL A 510 -4.91 -17.31 9.78
N ASN A 511 -4.05 -17.91 8.95
CA ASN A 511 -2.61 -17.98 9.21
C ASN A 511 -1.96 -16.60 9.25
N ARG A 512 -2.39 -15.66 8.40
CA ARG A 512 -1.91 -14.27 8.40
C ARG A 512 -2.35 -13.52 9.66
N ILE A 513 -3.60 -13.66 10.07
CA ILE A 513 -4.09 -13.11 11.34
C ILE A 513 -3.25 -13.65 12.50
N TRP A 514 -3.02 -14.97 12.52
CA TRP A 514 -2.19 -15.62 13.53
C TRP A 514 -0.75 -15.09 13.55
N LEU A 515 -0.13 -14.96 12.37
CA LEU A 515 1.21 -14.38 12.22
C LEU A 515 1.35 -13.02 12.90
N HIS A 516 0.37 -12.14 12.71
CA HIS A 516 0.43 -10.80 13.29
C HIS A 516 0.27 -10.80 14.81
N HIS A 517 -0.55 -11.71 15.38
CA HIS A 517 -0.72 -11.81 16.83
C HIS A 517 0.46 -12.52 17.52
N PHE A 518 1.01 -13.58 16.93
CA PHE A 518 2.05 -14.40 17.55
C PHE A 518 3.47 -14.18 16.96
N GLY A 519 3.61 -13.37 15.93
CA GLY A 519 4.88 -13.08 15.27
C GLY A 519 5.37 -14.14 14.31
N VAL A 520 4.80 -15.35 14.35
CA VAL A 520 5.03 -16.46 13.41
C VAL A 520 3.70 -17.14 13.12
N GLY A 521 3.43 -17.43 11.85
CA GLY A 521 2.23 -18.17 11.43
C GLY A 521 2.24 -19.62 11.90
N LEU A 522 1.06 -20.24 11.96
CA LEU A 522 0.94 -21.70 12.08
C LEU A 522 1.73 -22.38 10.96
N VAL A 523 1.62 -21.87 9.74
CA VAL A 523 2.56 -22.09 8.63
C VAL A 523 3.53 -20.90 8.62
N SER A 524 4.81 -21.17 8.86
CA SER A 524 5.83 -20.11 9.01
C SER A 524 6.26 -19.45 7.69
N THR A 525 5.81 -20.00 6.56
CA THR A 525 5.98 -19.47 5.19
C THR A 525 4.62 -18.98 4.65
N PRO A 526 4.12 -17.80 5.05
CA PRO A 526 2.78 -17.35 4.69
C PRO A 526 2.60 -17.10 3.17
N GLU A 527 3.68 -16.99 2.43
CA GLU A 527 3.75 -16.86 0.98
C GLU A 527 3.76 -18.20 0.24
N ASP A 528 4.07 -19.30 0.95
CA ASP A 528 4.25 -20.62 0.35
C ASP A 528 3.64 -21.73 1.21
N PHE A 529 2.45 -22.18 0.81
CA PHE A 529 1.74 -23.35 1.34
C PHE A 529 1.96 -24.58 0.44
N GLY A 530 2.77 -24.42 -0.61
CA GLY A 530 3.15 -25.51 -1.52
C GLY A 530 4.13 -26.49 -0.87
N THR A 531 4.66 -27.36 -1.71
CA THR A 531 5.53 -28.50 -1.31
C THR A 531 6.83 -28.05 -0.61
N LEU A 532 7.34 -26.85 -0.95
CA LEU A 532 8.53 -26.28 -0.30
C LEU A 532 8.21 -25.45 0.95
N GLY A 533 6.95 -25.14 1.16
CA GLY A 533 6.51 -24.43 2.35
C GLY A 533 6.65 -25.24 3.63
N SER A 534 6.62 -24.55 4.75
CA SER A 534 6.68 -25.20 6.07
C SER A 534 5.39 -25.95 6.37
N ALA A 535 5.50 -27.12 6.97
CA ALA A 535 4.34 -27.79 7.55
C ALA A 535 3.77 -26.95 8.72
N PRO A 536 2.45 -26.94 8.93
CA PRO A 536 1.84 -26.23 10.03
C PRO A 536 2.25 -26.81 11.38
N SER A 537 2.53 -25.95 12.38
CA SER A 537 2.86 -26.39 13.75
C SER A 537 1.67 -27.07 14.43
N HIS A 538 0.45 -26.63 14.13
CA HIS A 538 -0.81 -27.13 14.66
C HIS A 538 -1.79 -27.35 13.50
N PRO A 539 -1.69 -28.46 12.75
CA PRO A 539 -2.48 -28.66 11.54
C PRO A 539 -3.99 -28.71 11.80
N GLN A 540 -4.42 -29.35 12.88
CA GLN A 540 -5.83 -29.41 13.25
C GLN A 540 -6.40 -28.05 13.66
N LEU A 541 -5.60 -27.22 14.33
CA LEU A 541 -5.99 -25.85 14.69
C LEU A 541 -6.12 -24.97 13.45
N LEU A 542 -5.18 -25.07 12.50
CA LEU A 542 -5.25 -24.32 11.25
C LEU A 542 -6.54 -24.62 10.46
N ASP A 543 -6.87 -25.89 10.34
CA ASP A 543 -8.09 -26.34 9.65
C ASP A 543 -9.35 -25.95 10.41
N TRP A 544 -9.33 -26.08 11.74
CA TRP A 544 -10.45 -25.65 12.59
C TRP A 544 -10.70 -24.14 12.47
N LEU A 545 -9.64 -23.33 12.54
CA LEU A 545 -9.75 -21.86 12.35
C LEU A 545 -10.25 -21.50 10.95
N ALA A 546 -9.77 -22.20 9.92
CA ALA A 546 -10.24 -21.96 8.56
C ALA A 546 -11.74 -22.24 8.40
N ARG A 547 -12.22 -23.34 9.00
CA ARG A 547 -13.65 -23.67 9.04
C ARG A 547 -14.46 -22.69 9.88
N GLU A 548 -13.97 -22.32 11.06
CA GLU A 548 -14.57 -21.32 11.93
C GLU A 548 -14.73 -19.98 11.22
N PHE A 549 -13.71 -19.56 10.48
CA PHE A 549 -13.75 -18.32 9.70
C PHE A 549 -14.86 -18.32 8.64
N VAL A 550 -14.97 -19.40 7.89
CA VAL A 550 -16.04 -19.56 6.88
C VAL A 550 -17.42 -19.60 7.54
N GLU A 551 -17.57 -20.43 8.59
CA GLU A 551 -18.87 -20.67 9.26
C GLU A 551 -19.36 -19.45 10.07
N SER A 552 -18.44 -18.58 10.51
CA SER A 552 -18.79 -17.27 11.13
C SER A 552 -19.15 -16.18 10.10
N GLY A 553 -19.33 -16.52 8.83
CA GLY A 553 -19.64 -15.57 7.77
C GLY A 553 -18.43 -14.78 7.26
N TRP A 554 -17.23 -15.39 7.31
CA TRP A 554 -15.99 -14.79 6.86
C TRP A 554 -15.61 -13.50 7.63
N SER A 555 -16.00 -13.42 8.92
CA SER A 555 -15.73 -12.29 9.81
C SER A 555 -14.27 -12.31 10.30
N ILE A 556 -13.51 -11.32 9.90
CA ILE A 556 -12.12 -11.14 10.36
C ILE A 556 -12.10 -10.77 11.84
N LYS A 557 -13.02 -9.91 12.28
CA LYS A 557 -13.12 -9.47 13.69
C LYS A 557 -13.47 -10.63 14.61
N HIS A 558 -14.30 -11.59 14.16
CA HIS A 558 -14.60 -12.80 14.92
C HIS A 558 -13.32 -13.61 15.22
N ILE A 559 -12.48 -13.84 14.20
CA ILE A 559 -11.21 -14.58 14.38
C ILE A 559 -10.26 -13.82 15.30
N HIS A 560 -10.17 -12.50 15.18
CA HIS A 560 -9.38 -11.69 16.11
C HIS A 560 -9.87 -11.88 17.55
N ARG A 561 -11.17 -11.68 17.77
CA ARG A 561 -11.77 -11.84 19.10
C ARG A 561 -11.46 -13.21 19.69
N LEU A 562 -11.62 -14.26 18.90
CA LEU A 562 -11.37 -15.63 19.33
C LEU A 562 -9.89 -15.83 19.73
N ILE A 563 -8.95 -15.33 18.94
CA ILE A 563 -7.51 -15.44 19.24
C ILE A 563 -7.16 -14.64 20.49
N VAL A 564 -7.52 -13.35 20.55
CA VAL A 564 -7.03 -12.49 21.66
C VAL A 564 -7.69 -12.78 22.99
N THR A 565 -8.84 -13.48 23.02
CA THR A 565 -9.48 -13.94 24.26
C THR A 565 -8.99 -15.31 24.73
N SER A 566 -8.17 -16.03 23.93
CA SER A 566 -7.60 -17.34 24.33
C SER A 566 -6.52 -17.18 25.41
N ASN A 567 -6.34 -18.21 26.26
CA ASN A 567 -5.23 -18.27 27.17
C ASN A 567 -3.87 -18.37 26.44
N ALA A 568 -3.83 -18.99 25.28
CA ALA A 568 -2.65 -19.02 24.41
C ALA A 568 -2.13 -17.61 24.07
N TYR A 569 -3.01 -16.62 23.86
CA TYR A 569 -2.62 -15.23 23.63
C TYR A 569 -2.32 -14.48 24.92
N ARG A 570 -3.04 -14.78 26.01
CA ARG A 570 -2.94 -14.04 27.29
C ARG A 570 -1.73 -14.42 28.13
N GLN A 571 -0.91 -15.38 27.69
CA GLN A 571 0.32 -15.81 28.33
C GLN A 571 1.33 -14.68 28.57
N ARG A 572 2.19 -14.85 29.59
CA ARG A 572 3.43 -14.06 29.74
C ARG A 572 4.44 -14.41 28.66
N SER A 573 5.30 -13.46 28.30
CA SER A 573 6.47 -13.69 27.46
C SER A 573 7.67 -14.23 28.26
N THR A 574 7.73 -13.92 29.54
CA THR A 574 8.83 -14.31 30.45
C THR A 574 8.38 -15.46 31.36
N ILE A 575 9.21 -16.47 31.49
CA ILE A 575 9.03 -17.61 32.39
C ILE A 575 10.37 -17.84 33.09
N ASP A 576 10.33 -18.08 34.40
CA ASP A 576 11.52 -18.37 35.19
C ASP A 576 11.57 -19.84 35.62
N GLY A 577 12.80 -20.34 35.89
CA GLY A 577 13.05 -21.62 36.54
C GLY A 577 13.15 -22.86 35.64
N ALA A 578 12.98 -24.03 36.24
CA ALA A 578 13.21 -25.32 35.59
C ALA A 578 12.25 -25.62 34.43
N GLN A 579 11.01 -25.09 34.48
CA GLN A 579 10.04 -25.24 33.40
C GLN A 579 10.48 -24.52 32.13
N HIS A 580 11.07 -23.31 32.29
CA HIS A 580 11.63 -22.56 31.17
C HIS A 580 12.78 -23.30 30.50
N ALA A 581 13.72 -23.83 31.28
CA ALA A 581 14.86 -24.59 30.75
C ALA A 581 14.40 -25.79 29.92
N ARG A 582 13.46 -26.58 30.48
CA ARG A 582 12.89 -27.74 29.77
C ARG A 582 12.15 -27.33 28.47
N ALA A 583 11.33 -26.30 28.52
CA ALA A 583 10.59 -25.85 27.34
C ALA A 583 11.54 -25.33 26.25
N LYS A 584 12.59 -24.58 26.65
CA LYS A 584 13.61 -24.10 25.73
C LYS A 584 14.43 -25.21 25.07
N ASP A 585 14.68 -26.31 25.78
CA ASP A 585 15.40 -27.50 25.22
C ASP A 585 14.53 -28.24 24.21
N ILE A 586 13.22 -28.34 24.44
CA ILE A 586 12.27 -29.05 23.57
C ILE A 586 11.86 -28.21 22.36
N ASP A 587 11.55 -26.95 22.57
CA ASP A 587 11.05 -26.02 21.56
C ASP A 587 11.71 -24.64 21.71
N PRO A 588 12.99 -24.50 21.32
CA PRO A 588 13.74 -23.25 21.47
C PRO A 588 13.13 -22.08 20.74
N ASP A 589 12.48 -22.35 19.61
CA ASP A 589 11.84 -21.36 18.75
C ASP A 589 10.42 -21.00 19.19
N ASN A 590 9.93 -21.60 20.30
CA ASN A 590 8.57 -21.39 20.79
C ASN A 590 7.49 -21.56 19.70
N ARG A 591 7.63 -22.59 18.87
CA ARG A 591 6.66 -22.92 17.82
C ARG A 591 5.39 -23.55 18.38
N LEU A 592 5.49 -24.19 19.54
CA LEU A 592 4.36 -24.82 20.24
C LEU A 592 3.60 -23.86 21.15
N LEU A 593 4.06 -22.59 21.25
CA LEU A 593 3.39 -21.53 22.03
C LEU A 593 3.31 -21.80 23.54
N TRP A 594 4.38 -22.34 24.13
CA TRP A 594 4.46 -22.52 25.60
C TRP A 594 4.61 -21.20 26.38
N ARG A 595 4.82 -20.06 25.67
CA ARG A 595 4.79 -18.67 26.19
C ARG A 595 4.41 -17.69 25.09
N GLN A 596 4.06 -16.45 25.46
CA GLN A 596 3.95 -15.37 24.46
C GLN A 596 5.34 -14.93 23.99
N ARG A 597 5.42 -14.27 22.84
CA ARG A 597 6.66 -13.72 22.27
C ARG A 597 6.76 -12.23 22.58
N LEU A 598 7.91 -11.79 23.08
CA LEU A 598 8.26 -10.37 23.08
C LEU A 598 8.48 -9.93 21.63
N ARG A 599 7.79 -8.88 21.21
CA ARG A 599 7.85 -8.40 19.82
C ARG A 599 8.12 -6.91 19.76
N ARG A 600 9.02 -6.49 18.86
CA ARG A 600 9.11 -5.08 18.51
C ARG A 600 7.85 -4.67 17.75
N ILE A 601 7.28 -3.50 18.08
CA ILE A 601 6.18 -2.92 17.30
C ILE A 601 6.67 -2.55 15.90
N ASP A 602 5.79 -2.59 14.91
CA ASP A 602 6.12 -2.27 13.53
C ASP A 602 6.39 -0.76 13.36
N ALA A 603 7.00 -0.36 12.27
CA ALA A 603 7.46 1.00 12.01
C ALA A 603 6.34 2.05 12.09
N GLU A 604 5.18 1.74 11.48
CA GLU A 604 4.05 2.65 11.45
C GLU A 604 3.42 2.84 12.85
N PRO A 605 3.07 1.77 13.62
CA PRO A 605 2.64 1.91 15.00
C PRO A 605 3.65 2.61 15.91
N LEU A 606 4.97 2.46 15.68
CA LEU A 606 5.99 3.15 16.45
C LEU A 606 5.90 4.69 16.28
N ARG A 607 5.85 5.16 15.03
CA ARG A 607 5.64 6.60 14.76
C ARG A 607 4.30 7.09 15.29
N ASP A 608 3.25 6.31 15.08
CA ASP A 608 1.90 6.67 15.50
C ASP A 608 1.79 6.74 17.05
N ALA A 609 2.47 5.84 17.76
CA ALA A 609 2.57 5.87 19.21
C ALA A 609 3.29 7.14 19.72
N MET A 610 4.39 7.54 19.07
CA MET A 610 5.08 8.79 19.41
C MET A 610 4.17 10.01 19.23
N LEU A 611 3.39 10.06 18.16
CA LEU A 611 2.40 11.13 17.94
C LEU A 611 1.29 11.10 19.01
N SER A 612 0.82 9.92 19.38
CA SER A 612 -0.25 9.74 20.36
C SER A 612 0.20 10.20 21.75
N VAL A 613 1.34 9.70 22.23
CA VAL A 613 1.83 10.04 23.58
C VAL A 613 2.23 11.51 23.69
N SER A 614 2.73 12.11 22.62
CA SER A 614 3.09 13.53 22.58
C SER A 614 1.88 14.48 22.48
N GLY A 615 0.68 13.95 22.22
CA GLY A 615 -0.52 14.76 22.01
C GLY A 615 -0.57 15.48 20.66
N LEU A 616 0.30 15.09 19.72
CA LEU A 616 0.35 15.64 18.36
C LEU A 616 -0.57 14.91 17.38
N PHE A 617 -1.14 13.79 17.78
CA PHE A 617 -1.89 12.89 16.93
C PHE A 617 -3.17 13.53 16.35
N ASP A 618 -3.31 13.49 15.04
CA ASP A 618 -4.51 13.92 14.31
C ASP A 618 -5.38 12.69 13.99
N GLN A 619 -6.57 12.66 14.54
CA GLN A 619 -7.51 11.53 14.41
C GLN A 619 -8.30 11.50 13.09
N ARG A 620 -8.07 12.46 12.17
CA ARG A 620 -8.77 12.47 10.88
C ARG A 620 -8.43 11.23 10.07
N LEU A 621 -9.47 10.59 9.54
CA LEU A 621 -9.37 9.41 8.70
C LEU A 621 -9.46 9.79 7.23
N TYR A 622 -8.87 8.92 6.39
CA TYR A 622 -9.01 8.96 4.93
C TYR A 622 -8.39 10.18 4.23
N GLY A 623 -8.57 10.22 2.92
CA GLY A 623 -8.18 11.35 2.07
C GLY A 623 -6.77 11.26 1.50
N THR A 624 -6.34 12.34 0.87
CA THR A 624 -5.06 12.41 0.16
C THR A 624 -3.87 12.06 1.07
N PRO A 625 -2.83 11.40 0.55
CA PRO A 625 -1.66 11.05 1.34
C PRO A 625 -0.88 12.30 1.75
N ILE A 626 -0.18 12.18 2.89
CA ILE A 626 0.74 13.19 3.41
C ILE A 626 2.01 13.12 2.55
N PRO A 627 2.37 14.18 1.82
CA PRO A 627 3.49 14.14 0.91
C PRO A 627 4.84 14.03 1.64
N VAL A 628 5.76 13.31 1.02
CA VAL A 628 7.15 13.19 1.46
C VAL A 628 8.09 13.87 0.48
N ALA A 629 9.24 14.32 0.96
CA ALA A 629 10.28 14.94 0.14
C ALA A 629 11.67 14.42 0.54
N ARG A 630 12.54 14.28 -0.45
CA ARG A 630 13.95 13.94 -0.21
C ARG A 630 14.74 15.22 0.04
N ARG A 631 15.45 15.27 1.15
CA ARG A 631 16.36 16.35 1.53
C ARG A 631 17.69 16.25 0.78
N PRO A 632 18.50 17.34 0.74
CA PRO A 632 19.81 17.32 0.09
C PRO A 632 20.81 16.32 0.69
N ASP A 633 20.69 15.98 1.97
CA ASP A 633 21.46 14.96 2.68
C ASP A 633 21.05 13.53 2.38
N GLY A 634 19.95 13.35 1.64
CA GLY A 634 19.39 12.06 1.24
C GLY A 634 18.30 11.53 2.15
N GLU A 635 18.04 12.16 3.30
CA GLU A 635 16.91 11.80 4.15
C GLU A 635 15.59 12.07 3.42
N VAL A 636 14.65 11.14 3.53
CA VAL A 636 13.25 11.34 3.13
C VAL A 636 12.43 11.64 4.36
N SER A 637 11.84 12.83 4.42
CA SER A 637 10.99 13.31 5.51
C SER A 637 9.62 13.75 4.98
N LEU A 638 8.71 14.16 5.86
CA LEU A 638 7.50 14.83 5.40
C LEU A 638 7.89 16.11 4.65
N ALA A 639 7.17 16.46 3.59
CA ALA A 639 7.45 17.65 2.80
C ALA A 639 7.38 18.93 3.67
N ASP A 640 8.17 19.95 3.31
CA ASP A 640 8.25 21.22 4.05
C ASP A 640 6.87 21.88 4.21
N GLY A 641 6.62 22.44 5.38
CA GLY A 641 5.35 23.06 5.73
C GLY A 641 4.20 22.10 6.04
N GLN A 642 4.43 20.79 6.03
CA GLN A 642 3.42 19.80 6.42
C GLN A 642 3.24 19.75 7.95
N ASN A 643 2.03 20.13 8.37
CA ASN A 643 1.59 19.98 9.77
C ASN A 643 0.58 18.83 9.96
N ASP A 644 0.39 17.99 8.94
CA ASP A 644 -0.49 16.84 9.02
C ASP A 644 0.15 15.76 9.90
N ARG A 645 -0.49 15.44 11.01
CA ARG A 645 -0.05 14.48 12.04
C ARG A 645 -0.94 13.23 12.08
N ARG A 646 -1.64 12.94 11.00
CA ARG A 646 -2.39 11.69 10.86
C ARG A 646 -1.46 10.47 10.93
N ARG A 647 -2.09 9.31 11.04
CA ARG A 647 -1.39 8.02 11.11
C ARG A 647 -0.48 7.77 9.92
N SER A 648 0.51 6.94 10.16
CA SER A 648 1.51 6.53 9.16
C SER A 648 0.91 5.85 7.94
N VAL A 649 -0.26 5.23 8.04
CA VAL A 649 -0.99 4.67 6.88
C VAL A 649 -1.38 5.73 5.84
N TYR A 650 -1.43 7.00 6.24
CA TYR A 650 -1.71 8.15 5.36
C TYR A 650 -0.45 8.84 4.85
N VAL A 651 0.74 8.46 5.30
CA VAL A 651 1.99 8.96 4.72
C VAL A 651 2.17 8.37 3.33
N GLN A 652 2.54 9.20 2.37
CA GLN A 652 2.75 8.80 0.98
C GLN A 652 3.83 7.71 0.88
N ILE A 653 3.50 6.60 0.25
CA ILE A 653 4.40 5.48 0.02
C ILE A 653 4.94 5.57 -1.40
N LEU A 654 6.16 6.09 -1.54
CA LEU A 654 6.91 6.11 -2.80
C LEU A 654 7.85 4.91 -2.84
N ARG A 655 7.82 4.13 -3.93
CA ARG A 655 8.66 2.92 -4.09
C ARG A 655 10.14 3.27 -4.09
N GLY A 656 10.51 4.37 -4.74
CA GLY A 656 11.89 4.83 -4.84
C GLY A 656 12.38 5.72 -3.68
N ASN A 657 11.46 6.25 -2.86
CA ASN A 657 11.78 7.20 -1.79
C ASN A 657 10.92 6.94 -0.54
N PRO A 658 11.12 5.81 0.15
CA PRO A 658 10.39 5.52 1.39
C PRO A 658 10.79 6.49 2.50
N LEU A 659 9.87 6.80 3.44
CA LEU A 659 10.15 7.65 4.60
C LEU A 659 11.27 7.03 5.44
N THR A 660 12.38 7.75 5.63
CA THR A 660 13.63 7.21 6.23
C THR A 660 13.39 6.62 7.62
N MET A 661 12.60 7.27 8.47
CA MET A 661 12.30 6.77 9.81
C MET A 661 11.59 5.41 9.77
N LEU A 662 10.60 5.25 8.88
CA LEU A 662 9.86 4.00 8.77
C LEU A 662 10.72 2.90 8.13
N GLN A 663 11.51 3.24 7.12
CA GLN A 663 12.46 2.31 6.48
C GLN A 663 13.52 1.80 7.47
N ALA A 664 14.06 2.67 8.32
CA ALA A 664 15.02 2.28 9.37
C ALA A 664 14.43 1.26 10.34
N HIS A 665 13.11 1.24 10.53
CA HIS A 665 12.39 0.32 11.40
C HIS A 665 11.69 -0.83 10.65
N ASP A 666 12.24 -1.22 9.49
CA ASP A 666 11.82 -2.37 8.68
C ASP A 666 10.45 -2.21 7.99
N GLN A 667 10.01 -0.96 7.64
CA GLN A 667 8.90 -0.81 6.71
C GLN A 667 9.26 -1.48 5.38
N PRO A 668 8.39 -2.33 4.82
CA PRO A 668 8.67 -2.99 3.55
C PRO A 668 8.86 -2.00 2.40
N VAL A 669 9.86 -2.25 1.55
CA VAL A 669 9.94 -1.62 0.23
C VAL A 669 9.07 -2.41 -0.74
N MET A 670 8.11 -1.74 -1.39
CA MET A 670 7.13 -2.38 -2.25
C MET A 670 7.68 -2.60 -3.67
N GLU A 671 8.61 -3.56 -3.81
CA GLU A 671 9.04 -4.00 -5.16
C GLU A 671 7.91 -4.72 -5.89
N THR A 672 7.28 -5.70 -5.26
CA THR A 672 6.05 -6.34 -5.73
C THR A 672 5.01 -6.29 -4.62
N ASN A 673 5.10 -7.20 -3.63
CA ASN A 673 4.28 -7.19 -2.42
C ASN A 673 5.08 -7.75 -1.23
N CYS A 674 4.56 -7.59 -0.01
CA CYS A 674 5.16 -8.11 1.20
C CYS A 674 4.17 -9.00 1.96
N THR A 675 4.38 -10.30 1.95
CA THR A 675 3.56 -11.29 2.66
C THR A 675 4.01 -11.50 4.10
N ARG A 676 5.28 -11.19 4.39
CA ARG A 676 5.88 -11.26 5.72
C ARG A 676 6.94 -10.18 5.86
N ARG A 677 6.78 -9.32 6.85
CA ARG A 677 7.79 -8.31 7.19
C ARG A 677 9.01 -8.96 7.82
N SER A 678 10.20 -8.57 7.38
CA SER A 678 11.43 -8.86 8.13
C SER A 678 11.48 -8.01 9.39
N ARG A 679 12.12 -8.52 10.44
CA ARG A 679 12.40 -7.76 11.66
C ARG A 679 13.90 -7.84 11.94
N SER A 680 14.55 -6.70 11.94
CA SER A 680 15.97 -6.58 12.25
C SER A 680 16.18 -5.89 13.60
N THR A 681 17.36 -6.06 14.17
CA THR A 681 17.81 -5.26 15.30
C THR A 681 19.19 -4.73 14.92
N VAL A 682 19.24 -3.48 14.50
CA VAL A 682 20.43 -2.82 13.97
C VAL A 682 20.65 -1.48 14.65
N SER A 683 21.90 -1.06 14.71
CA SER A 683 22.29 0.20 15.38
C SER A 683 21.65 1.45 14.77
N THR A 684 21.30 1.42 13.49
CA THR A 684 20.62 2.52 12.80
C THR A 684 19.24 2.83 13.40
N GLN A 685 18.55 1.85 13.95
CA GLN A 685 17.27 2.04 14.63
C GLN A 685 17.44 2.87 15.90
N ALA A 686 18.40 2.49 16.75
CA ALA A 686 18.72 3.27 17.94
C ALA A 686 19.20 4.69 17.59
N LEU A 687 20.06 4.83 16.58
CA LEU A 687 20.53 6.13 16.12
C LEU A 687 19.39 7.01 15.58
N THR A 688 18.40 6.43 14.89
CA THR A 688 17.21 7.15 14.42
C THR A 688 16.39 7.66 15.61
N LEU A 689 16.18 6.82 16.63
CA LEU A 689 15.44 7.21 17.82
C LEU A 689 16.17 8.32 18.62
N LEU A 690 17.50 8.32 18.62
CA LEU A 690 18.29 9.30 19.35
C LEU A 690 18.52 10.63 18.59
N ASN A 691 18.48 10.64 17.25
CA ASN A 691 18.94 11.80 16.48
C ASN A 691 17.89 12.38 15.52
N SER A 692 16.77 11.69 15.30
CA SER A 692 15.76 12.19 14.35
C SER A 692 15.04 13.43 14.91
N ASP A 693 14.98 14.50 14.12
CA ASP A 693 14.21 15.71 14.43
C ASP A 693 12.75 15.40 14.81
N ALA A 694 12.16 14.41 14.16
CA ALA A 694 10.78 14.00 14.42
C ALA A 694 10.61 13.39 15.82
N VAL A 695 11.59 12.59 16.29
CA VAL A 695 11.58 11.98 17.63
C VAL A 695 11.84 13.03 18.70
N VAL A 696 12.86 13.88 18.50
CA VAL A 696 13.19 14.99 19.41
C VAL A 696 12.01 15.96 19.54
N GLY A 697 11.37 16.33 18.42
CA GLY A 697 10.17 17.17 18.41
C GLY A 697 8.98 16.54 19.12
N SER A 698 8.81 15.20 18.98
CA SER A 698 7.79 14.46 19.74
C SER A 698 8.08 14.43 21.22
N ALA A 699 9.35 14.26 21.63
CA ALA A 699 9.76 14.30 23.04
C ALA A 699 9.49 15.68 23.67
N GLN A 700 9.78 16.76 22.93
CA GLN A 700 9.48 18.13 23.39
C GLN A 700 7.98 18.35 23.57
N ALA A 701 7.18 17.97 22.58
CA ALA A 701 5.72 18.10 22.65
C ALA A 701 5.13 17.24 23.80
N PHE A 702 5.72 16.07 24.06
CA PHE A 702 5.33 15.20 25.16
C PHE A 702 5.62 15.84 26.54
N ALA A 703 6.79 16.42 26.71
CA ALA A 703 7.14 17.19 27.92
C ALA A 703 6.19 18.39 28.12
N ASP A 704 5.90 19.15 27.06
CA ASP A 704 4.94 20.26 27.10
C ASP A 704 3.52 19.80 27.46
N ARG A 705 3.11 18.63 26.95
CA ARG A 705 1.85 17.98 27.31
C ARG A 705 1.80 17.63 28.79
N ALA A 706 2.84 16.98 29.31
CA ALA A 706 2.92 16.60 30.73
C ALA A 706 2.83 17.81 31.67
N TRP A 707 3.54 18.90 31.35
CA TRP A 707 3.47 20.13 32.08
C TRP A 707 2.09 20.79 32.08
N ARG A 708 1.39 20.70 30.97
CA ARG A 708 0.04 21.28 30.82
C ARG A 708 -1.02 20.47 31.55
N GLU A 709 -0.97 19.12 31.41
CA GLU A 709 -2.01 18.23 31.93
C GLU A 709 -1.84 17.88 33.40
N VAL A 710 -0.59 17.65 33.87
CA VAL A 710 -0.31 17.24 35.25
C VAL A 710 0.96 17.94 35.79
N PRO A 711 0.92 19.26 36.04
CA PRO A 711 2.10 20.03 36.45
C PRO A 711 2.73 19.58 37.77
N ASP A 712 1.94 19.00 38.68
CA ASP A 712 2.39 18.57 40.00
C ASP A 712 3.10 17.20 39.99
N ALA A 713 2.81 16.34 38.99
CA ALA A 713 3.38 15.00 38.89
C ALA A 713 3.72 14.64 37.42
N PRO A 714 4.53 15.44 36.71
CA PRO A 714 4.78 15.22 35.28
C PRO A 714 5.55 13.93 35.00
N ILE A 715 6.38 13.43 35.92
CA ILE A 715 7.14 12.17 35.76
C ILE A 715 6.20 10.97 35.79
N ASP A 716 5.28 10.89 36.75
CA ASP A 716 4.26 9.83 36.79
C ASP A 716 3.43 9.80 35.49
N PHE A 717 3.04 10.99 35.05
CA PHE A 717 2.24 11.12 33.83
C PHE A 717 2.99 10.60 32.60
N VAL A 718 4.26 10.99 32.40
CA VAL A 718 5.00 10.52 31.19
C VAL A 718 5.26 9.02 31.23
N VAL A 719 5.49 8.41 32.40
CA VAL A 719 5.61 6.95 32.51
C VAL A 719 4.28 6.27 32.17
N LEU A 720 3.17 6.72 32.76
CA LEU A 720 1.84 6.17 32.51
C LEU A 720 1.48 6.23 31.01
N VAL A 721 1.71 7.37 30.37
CA VAL A 721 1.35 7.59 28.97
C VAL A 721 2.26 6.78 28.03
N ALA A 722 3.57 6.75 28.26
CA ALA A 722 4.51 6.05 27.39
C ALA A 722 4.44 4.53 27.56
N LEU A 723 4.33 4.03 28.80
CA LEU A 723 4.49 2.62 29.12
C LEU A 723 3.17 1.91 29.46
N SER A 724 2.06 2.67 29.56
CA SER A 724 0.71 2.15 29.87
C SER A 724 0.61 1.46 31.23
N ARG A 725 1.42 1.90 32.18
CA ARG A 725 1.45 1.44 33.58
C ARG A 725 1.91 2.55 34.52
N GLU A 726 1.59 2.42 35.80
CA GLU A 726 2.12 3.30 36.81
C GLU A 726 3.63 3.07 37.01
N ALA A 727 4.33 4.14 37.42
CA ALA A 727 5.72 4.04 37.83
C ALA A 727 5.84 3.43 39.22
N THR A 728 6.84 2.60 39.47
CA THR A 728 7.17 2.14 40.81
C THR A 728 7.85 3.25 41.61
N ALA A 729 7.83 3.14 42.96
CA ALA A 729 8.49 4.13 43.83
C ALA A 729 10.01 4.27 43.53
N ASP A 730 10.67 3.15 43.19
CA ASP A 730 12.09 3.15 42.84
C ASP A 730 12.34 3.83 41.51
N GLU A 731 11.49 3.58 40.50
CA GLU A 731 11.56 4.26 39.19
C GLU A 731 11.35 5.77 39.35
N LEU A 732 10.34 6.21 40.13
CA LEU A 732 10.11 7.63 40.37
C LEU A 732 11.30 8.33 41.00
N LYS A 733 11.97 7.64 41.92
CA LYS A 733 13.21 8.17 42.52
C LYS A 733 14.31 8.32 41.47
N VAL A 734 14.60 7.27 40.72
CA VAL A 734 15.67 7.28 39.72
C VAL A 734 15.40 8.33 38.63
N LEU A 735 14.15 8.40 38.13
CA LEU A 735 13.74 9.36 37.09
C LEU A 735 13.72 10.79 37.62
N GLY A 736 13.35 10.99 38.91
CA GLY A 736 13.40 12.28 39.61
C GLY A 736 14.84 12.78 39.75
N ASP A 737 15.76 11.92 40.19
CA ASP A 737 17.19 12.22 40.29
C ASP A 737 17.77 12.59 38.91
N PHE A 738 17.40 11.82 37.84
CA PHE A 738 17.78 12.12 36.44
C PHE A 738 17.32 13.52 36.01
N VAL A 739 16.03 13.86 36.21
CA VAL A 739 15.49 15.17 35.82
C VAL A 739 16.21 16.30 36.57
N THR A 740 16.52 16.08 37.85
CA THR A 740 17.26 17.06 38.68
C THR A 740 18.66 17.29 38.11
N ASP A 741 19.38 16.23 37.78
CA ASP A 741 20.73 16.32 37.23
C ASP A 741 20.72 17.01 35.83
N GLN A 742 19.77 16.68 34.97
CA GLN A 742 19.63 17.33 33.67
C GLN A 742 19.28 18.83 33.82
N GLN A 743 18.39 19.17 34.74
CA GLN A 743 18.07 20.56 35.04
C GLN A 743 19.33 21.36 35.50
N ALA A 744 20.14 20.78 36.33
CA ALA A 744 21.38 21.40 36.77
C ALA A 744 22.36 21.64 35.63
N ARG A 745 22.47 20.66 34.68
CA ARG A 745 23.31 20.79 33.49
C ARG A 745 22.81 21.90 32.55
N HIS A 746 21.52 21.95 32.27
CA HIS A 746 20.93 23.01 31.43
C HIS A 746 21.11 24.40 32.07
N SER A 747 20.91 24.51 33.39
CA SER A 747 21.15 25.76 34.13
C SER A 747 22.62 26.19 34.05
N ALA A 748 23.57 25.25 34.14
CA ALA A 748 24.99 25.53 34.02
C ALA A 748 25.39 26.07 32.64
N HIS A 749 24.60 25.73 31.61
CA HIS A 749 24.77 26.29 30.25
C HIS A 749 24.05 27.61 30.01
N GLY A 750 23.48 28.22 31.07
CA GLY A 750 22.90 29.55 31.03
C GLY A 750 21.40 29.62 30.75
N ASP A 751 20.70 28.48 30.75
CA ASP A 751 19.25 28.48 30.57
C ASP A 751 18.54 29.03 31.83
N PRO A 752 17.48 29.83 31.70
CA PRO A 752 16.62 30.22 32.82
C PRO A 752 15.99 28.98 33.49
N SER A 753 15.68 29.09 34.80
CA SER A 753 15.16 27.99 35.60
C SER A 753 13.99 27.23 34.99
N ASP A 754 12.99 27.95 34.44
CA ASP A 754 11.82 27.33 33.80
C ASP A 754 12.18 26.62 32.48
N ALA A 755 13.09 27.21 31.71
CA ALA A 755 13.58 26.59 30.48
C ALA A 755 14.41 25.34 30.78
N SER A 756 15.31 25.40 31.78
CA SER A 756 16.12 24.25 32.22
C SER A 756 15.26 23.07 32.65
N ARG A 757 14.20 23.35 33.42
CA ARG A 757 13.26 22.32 33.89
C ARG A 757 12.48 21.67 32.75
N ARG A 758 12.02 22.46 31.76
CA ARG A 758 11.35 21.94 30.54
C ARG A 758 12.28 21.07 29.73
N LYS A 759 13.51 21.51 29.50
CA LYS A 759 14.51 20.73 28.75
C LYS A 759 14.84 19.42 29.47
N ALA A 760 15.00 19.43 30.79
CA ALA A 760 15.25 18.21 31.57
C ALA A 760 14.09 17.20 31.45
N LEU A 761 12.84 17.64 31.44
CA LEU A 761 11.69 16.77 31.19
C LEU A 761 11.64 16.30 29.75
N THR A 762 12.06 17.12 28.76
CA THR A 762 12.22 16.70 27.37
C THR A 762 13.24 15.58 27.22
N ASP A 763 14.38 15.68 27.93
CA ASP A 763 15.40 14.62 27.91
C ASP A 763 14.85 13.31 28.49
N LEU A 764 14.05 13.37 29.56
CA LEU A 764 13.37 12.21 30.12
C LEU A 764 12.36 11.62 29.09
N CYS A 765 11.52 12.45 28.49
CA CYS A 765 10.57 12.00 27.48
C CYS A 765 11.29 11.34 26.28
N HIS A 766 12.41 11.92 25.85
CA HIS A 766 13.22 11.37 24.77
C HIS A 766 13.81 10.00 25.13
N MET A 767 14.36 9.87 26.33
CA MET A 767 14.86 8.59 26.84
C MET A 767 13.75 7.52 26.88
N LEU A 768 12.56 7.88 27.34
CA LEU A 768 11.41 6.94 27.36
C LEU A 768 10.99 6.51 25.96
N LEU A 769 10.87 7.43 24.99
CA LEU A 769 10.53 7.12 23.61
C LEU A 769 11.58 6.22 22.91
N ALA A 770 12.84 6.29 23.35
CA ALA A 770 13.93 5.45 22.84
C ALA A 770 14.13 4.15 23.63
N SER A 771 13.35 3.92 24.71
CA SER A 771 13.49 2.74 25.56
C SER A 771 12.92 1.48 24.92
N ASN A 772 13.47 0.32 25.29
CA ASN A 772 12.94 -0.96 24.84
C ASN A 772 11.48 -1.18 25.26
N GLU A 773 11.10 -0.75 26.45
CA GLU A 773 9.74 -0.91 26.96
C GLU A 773 8.70 -0.11 26.13
N PHE A 774 9.12 1.02 25.53
CA PHE A 774 8.27 1.74 24.60
C PHE A 774 8.19 1.05 23.23
N VAL A 775 9.32 0.52 22.74
CA VAL A 775 9.46 0.00 21.37
C VAL A 775 8.99 -1.45 21.23
N TYR A 776 8.91 -2.21 22.34
CA TYR A 776 8.48 -3.61 22.33
C TYR A 776 7.13 -3.77 23.03
N VAL A 777 6.42 -4.82 22.61
CA VAL A 777 5.18 -5.30 23.26
C VAL A 777 5.45 -6.70 23.79
N ASP A 778 5.18 -6.85 25.09
CA ASP A 778 5.29 -8.12 25.81
C ASP A 778 4.07 -9.01 25.57
#